data_19f30744810d767bf2b80d64f0078f42
#
_entry.id   19f30744810d767bf2b80d64f0078f42
#
_cell.length_a   1.000
_cell.length_b   1.000
_cell.length_c   1.000
_cell.angle_alpha   90.00
_cell.angle_beta   90.00
_cell.angle_gamma   90.00
#
_symmetry.space_group_name_H-M   'P 1'
#
loop_
_entity.id
_entity.type
_entity.pdbx_description
1 polymer ?
#
loop_
_entity_poly.entity_id
_entity_poly.type
_entity_poly.pdbx_seq_one_letter_code
_entity_poly.pdbx_strand_id
1 'polypeptide(L)'
;MKYYLEKKETVLRDVHSSADGLSAQEAQRRLDENGRNRLSAPPGKPLILRFFEQMADPMIIILLIAAAISGVLAVVEGESFADVVIILTVVLINAILGVYQESKAEKAIEALQEMSAASSRVLRGGKLVTVPSEELVVGDIVLLEAGDAVPADGRLIQSASLKIEEAALTGESVPVSKFIQLLELGEAKDIPLGDRRNMVYMGSTVAYGRGSAVITATGMDTEMGKIADALSRAEDGQTPLQIKLSQLSKILTWLVLGVCALVFAVQLMRSGRMDFEVVLNSFMIAVSLAVAAIPEGLAAVVTVVLSIGVTNMSKRNAIIRRLTAVETLGCAQVICSDKTGTLTQNKMTVVDHFGDDEKKLAAAMALCSDAEVNAAGDVTGEPTEAALVAWAWKLGLDKNTLKARYIRCCEAPFDSARKLMSTVHLTEDGCIQYTKGAPDVLLSKCTSYVENGRVLPMTAAYRERVEQANKAMAARALRVLACAERRWDAKPVSDEPEFLERELCFTGLCGMIDPVRPEVAAAIKECREAGIRPIMITGDHIDTAAAIARELGILTDGTYAVTGAQLSQLSDEEFSEVFKNISVYARVQPEHKTRIVNAWRAAGYVTAMTGDGVNDAPSIKSADIGVGMGITGTDVTKSAADMVLADDNFATIVAAVEEGRRIYDNIRKCIQFLLGSNMSEVISIFAATLMGFTILQPVHLLWINLVTDCFPALALGMEKAEPDIMKRRPRDAKAGIFAGGMGVDVIYQGLVVSGLVLLSYFVGHFMETGTWMLTDSAHGTTMAFLTMSMAEIFHSFNMRSQRGSIFALPSSNMALLISAAASLAATTVVCEVPALAAAFDFTGVSFREYAAAILIGAFVIPIVELVKAAQRLAARSRASETETD
;
A
#
# COMPACT_ATOMS: atom_id res chain seq x y z
N MET A 1 -16.06 12.27 35.90
CA MET A 1 -17.51 12.17 36.21
C MET A 1 -18.03 10.85 35.65
N LYS A 2 -19.04 10.21 36.22
CA LYS A 2 -19.57 8.90 35.74
C LYS A 2 -20.78 9.16 34.84
N TYR A 3 -20.56 9.62 33.62
CA TYR A 3 -21.62 10.02 32.66
C TYR A 3 -22.63 8.92 32.32
N TYR A 4 -22.30 7.63 32.48
CA TYR A 4 -23.23 6.52 32.34
C TYR A 4 -24.32 6.44 33.42
N LEU A 5 -24.16 7.14 34.51
CA LEU A 5 -25.18 7.27 35.61
C LEU A 5 -26.00 8.55 35.51
N GLU A 6 -25.70 9.42 34.52
CA GLU A 6 -26.33 10.72 34.41
C GLU A 6 -27.34 10.74 33.25
N LYS A 7 -28.38 11.57 33.41
CA LYS A 7 -29.36 11.85 32.35
C LYS A 7 -28.66 12.58 31.18
N LYS A 8 -29.08 12.29 29.97
CA LYS A 8 -28.48 12.92 28.77
C LYS A 8 -28.50 14.45 28.79
N GLU A 9 -29.56 15.04 29.36
CA GLU A 9 -29.69 16.49 29.52
C GLU A 9 -28.65 17.06 30.52
N THR A 10 -28.35 16.32 31.59
CA THR A 10 -27.30 16.68 32.53
C THR A 10 -25.92 16.60 31.86
N VAL A 11 -25.66 15.52 31.13
CA VAL A 11 -24.38 15.34 30.43
C VAL A 11 -24.17 16.47 29.40
N LEU A 12 -25.17 16.79 28.59
CA LEU A 12 -25.09 17.91 27.64
C LEU A 12 -24.73 19.23 28.31
N ARG A 13 -25.36 19.51 29.46
CA ARG A 13 -25.06 20.72 30.25
C ARG A 13 -23.65 20.70 30.81
N ASP A 14 -23.21 19.55 31.36
CA ASP A 14 -21.90 19.41 31.99
C ASP A 14 -20.73 19.52 30.98
N VAL A 15 -20.92 19.02 29.76
CA VAL A 15 -19.95 19.20 28.68
C VAL A 15 -20.15 20.54 27.91
N HIS A 16 -21.02 21.43 28.43
CA HIS A 16 -21.34 22.72 27.85
C HIS A 16 -21.71 22.62 26.36
N SER A 17 -22.60 21.68 26.02
CA SER A 17 -23.14 21.46 24.68
C SER A 17 -24.67 21.62 24.65
N SER A 18 -25.26 21.57 23.47
CA SER A 18 -26.71 21.67 23.27
C SER A 18 -27.20 20.56 22.33
N ALA A 19 -28.54 20.43 22.17
CA ALA A 19 -29.11 19.46 21.22
C ALA A 19 -28.71 19.74 19.77
N ASP A 20 -28.35 20.98 19.41
CA ASP A 20 -27.89 21.41 18.09
C ASP A 20 -26.36 21.31 17.95
N GLY A 21 -25.65 20.78 18.95
CA GLY A 21 -24.22 20.69 19.02
C GLY A 21 -23.51 21.99 19.36
N LEU A 22 -22.18 21.99 19.26
CA LEU A 22 -21.32 23.17 19.48
C LEU A 22 -21.37 24.11 18.29
N SER A 23 -21.11 25.40 18.49
CA SER A 23 -20.81 26.30 17.38
C SER A 23 -19.41 26.00 16.81
N ALA A 24 -19.18 26.32 15.54
CA ALA A 24 -17.86 26.10 14.91
C ALA A 24 -16.72 26.86 15.64
N GLN A 25 -17.04 28.07 16.15
CA GLN A 25 -16.07 28.87 16.91
C GLN A 25 -15.71 28.24 18.26
N GLU A 26 -16.71 27.73 18.99
CA GLU A 26 -16.48 27.06 20.26
C GLU A 26 -15.73 25.73 20.09
N ALA A 27 -16.05 24.97 19.06
CA ALA A 27 -15.32 23.74 18.72
C ALA A 27 -13.85 24.04 18.43
N GLN A 28 -13.55 25.09 17.64
CA GLN A 28 -12.17 25.50 17.34
C GLN A 28 -11.44 25.95 18.61
N ARG A 29 -12.07 26.76 19.48
CA ARG A 29 -11.48 27.19 20.74
C ARG A 29 -11.10 25.98 21.62
N ARG A 30 -11.99 24.99 21.74
CA ARG A 30 -11.72 23.77 22.51
C ARG A 30 -10.62 22.93 21.90
N LEU A 31 -10.52 22.88 20.59
CA LEU A 31 -9.45 22.18 19.88
C LEU A 31 -8.08 22.84 20.17
N ASP A 32 -8.05 24.19 20.18
CA ASP A 32 -6.84 24.93 20.48
C ASP A 32 -6.42 24.81 21.97
N GLU A 33 -7.39 24.71 22.90
CA GLU A 33 -7.16 24.58 24.34
C GLU A 33 -6.78 23.15 24.77
N ASN A 34 -7.46 22.12 24.24
CA ASN A 34 -7.34 20.73 24.70
C ASN A 34 -6.51 19.85 23.77
N GLY A 35 -6.14 20.35 22.59
CA GLY A 35 -5.41 19.60 21.57
C GLY A 35 -6.29 18.63 20.78
N ARG A 36 -5.66 17.87 19.89
CA ARG A 36 -6.32 16.96 18.98
C ARG A 36 -6.73 15.65 19.64
N ASN A 37 -7.83 15.06 19.18
CA ASN A 37 -8.30 13.72 19.58
C ASN A 37 -7.38 12.65 18.96
N ARG A 38 -6.19 12.50 19.53
CA ARG A 38 -5.18 11.49 19.13
C ARG A 38 -4.70 10.73 20.35
N LEU A 39 -4.46 9.45 20.20
CA LEU A 39 -3.67 8.69 21.15
C LEU A 39 -2.21 9.14 20.99
N SER A 40 -1.56 9.50 22.09
CA SER A 40 -0.15 9.91 22.07
C SER A 40 0.69 8.73 21.59
N ALA A 41 1.33 8.89 20.44
CA ALA A 41 2.43 8.01 20.08
C ALA A 41 3.55 8.15 21.16
N PRO A 42 4.29 7.09 21.48
CA PRO A 42 5.46 7.23 22.34
C PRO A 42 6.36 8.32 21.75
N PRO A 43 6.87 9.23 22.59
CA PRO A 43 7.72 10.31 22.09
C PRO A 43 8.88 9.70 21.31
N GLY A 44 9.06 10.12 20.08
CA GLY A 44 10.17 9.67 19.22
C GLY A 44 11.49 9.87 19.96
N LYS A 45 12.42 8.95 19.82
CA LYS A 45 13.73 9.05 20.48
C LYS A 45 14.38 10.39 20.13
N PRO A 46 14.87 11.15 21.13
CA PRO A 46 15.55 12.42 20.86
C PRO A 46 16.78 12.19 19.97
N LEU A 47 17.07 13.14 19.08
CA LEU A 47 18.18 13.05 18.11
C LEU A 47 19.53 12.71 18.78
N ILE A 48 19.77 13.22 19.98
CA ILE A 48 20.96 12.90 20.77
C ILE A 48 21.02 11.42 21.14
N LEU A 49 19.91 10.80 21.53
CA LEU A 49 19.89 9.37 21.87
C LEU A 49 20.14 8.52 20.62
N ARG A 50 19.54 8.88 19.49
CA ARG A 50 19.79 8.21 18.21
C ARG A 50 21.25 8.32 17.79
N PHE A 51 21.86 9.49 18.01
CA PHE A 51 23.29 9.68 17.76
C PHE A 51 24.14 8.71 18.60
N PHE A 52 23.86 8.57 19.89
CA PHE A 52 24.56 7.60 20.73
C PHE A 52 24.25 6.14 20.38
N GLU A 53 23.03 5.84 19.92
CA GLU A 53 22.69 4.51 19.39
C GLU A 53 23.50 4.19 18.13
N GLN A 54 23.69 5.14 17.22
CA GLN A 54 24.60 4.98 16.09
C GLN A 54 26.05 4.79 16.53
N MET A 55 26.50 5.54 17.53
CA MET A 55 27.83 5.37 18.11
C MET A 55 28.05 4.05 18.82
N ALA A 56 26.97 3.37 19.23
CA ALA A 56 27.02 2.03 19.84
C ALA A 56 27.03 0.90 18.80
N ASP A 57 27.05 1.22 17.50
CA ASP A 57 27.22 0.22 16.45
C ASP A 57 28.55 -0.52 16.64
N PRO A 58 28.59 -1.86 16.53
CA PRO A 58 29.80 -2.66 16.73
C PRO A 58 30.97 -2.20 15.87
N MET A 59 30.70 -1.68 14.66
CA MET A 59 31.74 -1.19 13.75
C MET A 59 32.36 0.11 14.24
N ILE A 60 31.50 1.05 14.67
CA ILE A 60 31.97 2.33 15.21
C ILE A 60 32.79 2.08 16.49
N ILE A 61 32.40 1.11 17.30
CA ILE A 61 33.18 0.70 18.48
C ILE A 61 34.58 0.17 18.07
N ILE A 62 34.66 -0.66 17.02
CA ILE A 62 35.97 -1.15 16.51
C ILE A 62 36.83 0.01 16.03
N LEU A 63 36.24 0.98 15.30
CA LEU A 63 36.94 2.18 14.85
C LEU A 63 37.43 3.07 16.01
N LEU A 64 36.61 3.23 17.05
CA LEU A 64 36.97 3.97 18.26
C LEU A 64 38.13 3.28 19.02
N ILE A 65 38.11 1.96 19.07
CA ILE A 65 39.23 1.18 19.63
C ILE A 65 40.48 1.38 18.77
N ALA A 66 40.37 1.32 17.43
CA ALA A 66 41.48 1.59 16.53
C ALA A 66 42.06 3.00 16.72
N ALA A 67 41.18 4.03 16.80
CA ALA A 67 41.59 5.40 17.08
C ALA A 67 42.28 5.55 18.44
N ALA A 68 41.79 4.88 19.48
CA ALA A 68 42.44 4.89 20.79
C ALA A 68 43.84 4.23 20.76
N ILE A 69 43.98 3.13 20.05
CA ILE A 69 45.29 2.45 19.88
C ILE A 69 46.23 3.32 19.07
N SER A 70 45.79 3.90 17.93
CA SER A 70 46.58 4.82 17.11
C SER A 70 47.02 6.04 17.93
N GLY A 71 46.14 6.58 18.79
CA GLY A 71 46.44 7.68 19.70
C GLY A 71 47.51 7.36 20.74
N VAL A 72 47.49 6.13 21.28
CA VAL A 72 48.57 5.66 22.20
C VAL A 72 49.87 5.58 21.46
N LEU A 73 49.90 5.11 20.22
CA LEU A 73 51.12 5.04 19.39
C LEU A 73 51.67 6.43 19.09
N ALA A 74 50.84 7.34 18.64
CA ALA A 74 51.24 8.73 18.38
C ALA A 74 51.94 9.37 19.59
N VAL A 75 51.52 9.01 20.83
CA VAL A 75 52.14 9.48 22.05
C VAL A 75 53.46 8.77 22.33
N VAL A 76 53.53 7.41 22.11
CA VAL A 76 54.72 6.61 22.44
C VAL A 76 55.82 6.77 21.43
N GLU A 77 55.50 6.88 20.15
CA GLU A 77 56.45 6.94 19.04
C GLU A 77 56.71 8.38 18.55
N GLY A 78 55.93 9.35 19.04
CA GLY A 78 56.03 10.74 18.65
C GLY A 78 55.50 11.02 17.24
N GLU A 79 54.63 10.18 16.76
CA GLU A 79 53.96 10.33 15.46
C GLU A 79 52.83 11.34 15.45
N SER A 80 52.31 11.63 14.25
CA SER A 80 51.21 12.58 14.06
C SER A 80 49.88 11.98 14.58
N PHE A 81 49.02 12.83 15.21
CA PHE A 81 47.66 12.50 15.56
C PHE A 81 46.69 12.50 14.36
N ALA A 82 47.20 12.66 13.13
CA ALA A 82 46.39 12.80 11.93
C ALA A 82 45.38 11.65 11.78
N ASP A 83 45.80 10.39 11.91
CA ASP A 83 44.96 9.23 11.78
C ASP A 83 43.82 9.20 12.80
N VAL A 84 44.13 9.55 14.06
CA VAL A 84 43.12 9.62 15.12
C VAL A 84 42.04 10.65 14.78
N VAL A 85 42.48 11.85 14.34
CA VAL A 85 41.56 12.94 13.98
C VAL A 85 40.70 12.56 12.77
N ILE A 86 41.27 11.88 11.78
CA ILE A 86 40.55 11.44 10.59
C ILE A 86 39.53 10.37 10.95
N ILE A 87 39.92 9.31 11.68
CA ILE A 87 39.00 8.25 12.11
C ILE A 87 37.84 8.84 12.92
N LEU A 88 38.12 9.71 13.89
CA LEU A 88 37.08 10.37 14.69
C LEU A 88 36.19 11.26 13.85
N THR A 89 36.73 11.98 12.87
CA THR A 89 35.95 12.82 11.95
C THR A 89 35.00 12.00 11.10
N VAL A 90 35.49 10.89 10.54
CA VAL A 90 34.66 9.99 9.71
C VAL A 90 33.58 9.32 10.55
N VAL A 91 33.91 8.84 11.76
CA VAL A 91 32.93 8.28 12.70
C VAL A 91 31.83 9.30 13.02
N LEU A 92 32.20 10.57 13.26
CA LEU A 92 31.24 11.64 13.54
C LEU A 92 30.35 11.92 12.33
N ILE A 93 30.92 12.00 11.12
CA ILE A 93 30.16 12.21 9.87
C ILE A 93 29.20 11.05 9.63
N ASN A 94 29.66 9.81 9.79
CA ASN A 94 28.83 8.62 9.61
C ASN A 94 27.66 8.59 10.59
N ALA A 95 27.91 8.86 11.88
CA ALA A 95 26.86 8.93 12.89
C ALA A 95 25.83 10.03 12.60
N ILE A 96 26.27 11.23 12.16
CA ILE A 96 25.38 12.34 11.78
C ILE A 96 24.56 11.95 10.55
N LEU A 97 25.18 11.36 9.54
CA LEU A 97 24.47 10.94 8.31
C LEU A 97 23.47 9.84 8.59
N GLY A 98 23.80 8.87 9.43
CA GLY A 98 22.89 7.80 9.88
C GLY A 98 21.64 8.37 10.58
N VAL A 99 21.82 9.28 11.53
CA VAL A 99 20.70 9.97 12.21
C VAL A 99 19.86 10.78 11.23
N TYR A 100 20.47 11.48 10.28
CA TYR A 100 19.75 12.26 9.27
C TYR A 100 18.90 11.36 8.35
N GLN A 101 19.46 10.24 7.87
CA GLN A 101 18.78 9.29 7.00
C GLN A 101 17.60 8.64 7.73
N GLU A 102 17.80 8.18 8.98
CA GLU A 102 16.76 7.59 9.83
C GLU A 102 15.63 8.58 10.11
N SER A 103 15.97 9.83 10.51
CA SER A 103 14.96 10.87 10.76
C SER A 103 14.16 11.24 9.52
N LYS A 104 14.79 11.26 8.35
CA LYS A 104 14.10 11.55 7.08
C LYS A 104 13.14 10.41 6.68
N ALA A 105 13.54 9.16 6.89
CA ALA A 105 12.70 8.00 6.63
C ALA A 105 11.47 7.97 7.54
N GLU A 106 11.66 8.22 8.84
CA GLU A 106 10.57 8.28 9.84
C GLU A 106 9.54 9.36 9.51
N LYS A 107 9.99 10.59 9.22
CA LYS A 107 9.11 11.68 8.81
C LYS A 107 8.30 11.38 7.55
N ALA A 108 8.87 10.65 6.60
CA ALA A 108 8.16 10.26 5.39
C ALA A 108 7.05 9.22 5.71
N ILE A 109 7.30 8.31 6.65
CA ILE A 109 6.31 7.34 7.14
C ILE A 109 5.18 8.04 7.91
N GLU A 110 5.53 8.99 8.79
CA GLU A 110 4.57 9.77 9.59
C GLU A 110 3.62 10.58 8.68
N ALA A 111 4.16 11.27 7.67
CA ALA A 111 3.36 12.00 6.69
C ALA A 111 2.37 11.13 5.91
N LEU A 112 2.70 9.85 5.68
CA LEU A 112 1.80 8.90 5.02
C LEU A 112 0.67 8.44 5.93
N GLN A 113 0.93 8.26 7.23
CA GLN A 113 -0.11 7.92 8.21
C GLN A 113 -1.14 9.05 8.34
N GLU A 114 -0.71 10.31 8.26
CA GLU A 114 -1.60 11.47 8.27
C GLU A 114 -2.56 11.51 7.05
N MET A 115 -2.15 11.02 5.89
CA MET A 115 -3.00 10.96 4.69
C MET A 115 -4.18 9.96 4.80
N SER A 116 -4.13 9.03 5.76
CA SER A 116 -5.17 8.01 6.00
C SER A 116 -6.08 8.34 7.20
N ALA A 117 -6.14 9.59 7.65
CA ALA A 117 -6.91 9.99 8.81
C ALA A 117 -8.41 9.76 8.60
N ALA A 118 -9.06 9.15 9.61
CA ALA A 118 -10.50 8.93 9.63
C ALA A 118 -11.26 10.25 9.74
N SER A 119 -12.47 10.30 9.19
CA SER A 119 -13.39 11.44 9.31
C SER A 119 -14.65 11.06 10.08
N SER A 120 -15.25 12.02 10.77
CA SER A 120 -16.46 11.83 11.57
C SER A 120 -17.54 12.82 11.17
N ARG A 121 -18.80 12.38 11.18
CA ARG A 121 -19.97 13.22 10.94
C ARG A 121 -20.45 13.80 12.26
N VAL A 122 -20.43 15.11 12.38
CA VAL A 122 -20.78 15.83 13.59
C VAL A 122 -21.91 16.83 13.37
N LEU A 123 -22.74 17.02 14.35
CA LEU A 123 -23.74 18.09 14.37
C LEU A 123 -23.13 19.31 15.05
N ARG A 124 -22.89 20.38 14.27
CA ARG A 124 -22.38 21.67 14.78
C ARG A 124 -23.32 22.78 14.35
N GLY A 125 -23.84 23.52 15.32
CA GLY A 125 -24.80 24.63 15.07
C GLY A 125 -26.06 24.19 14.32
N GLY A 126 -26.58 23.01 14.60
CA GLY A 126 -27.76 22.44 13.92
C GLY A 126 -27.52 21.95 12.49
N LYS A 127 -26.26 21.97 12.00
CA LYS A 127 -25.89 21.46 10.67
C LYS A 127 -24.97 20.26 10.78
N LEU A 128 -25.21 19.27 9.92
CA LEU A 128 -24.35 18.11 9.78
C LEU A 128 -23.09 18.50 8.99
N VAL A 129 -21.90 18.30 9.59
CA VAL A 129 -20.60 18.62 9.01
C VAL A 129 -19.70 17.40 9.16
N THR A 130 -18.89 17.09 8.14
CA THR A 130 -17.85 16.09 8.22
C THR A 130 -16.54 16.76 8.61
N VAL A 131 -15.89 16.27 9.67
CA VAL A 131 -14.61 16.78 10.17
C VAL A 131 -13.62 15.63 10.31
N PRO A 132 -12.30 15.87 10.23
CA PRO A 132 -11.31 14.89 10.65
C PRO A 132 -11.60 14.41 12.07
N SER A 133 -11.56 13.09 12.31
CA SER A 133 -11.85 12.53 13.64
C SER A 133 -10.92 13.05 14.73
N GLU A 134 -9.73 13.47 14.36
CA GLU A 134 -8.75 14.08 15.27
C GLU A 134 -9.10 15.53 15.70
N GLU A 135 -10.04 16.18 15.00
CA GLU A 135 -10.53 17.52 15.33
C GLU A 135 -11.82 17.52 16.18
N LEU A 136 -12.20 16.32 16.66
CA LEU A 136 -13.30 16.17 17.59
C LEU A 136 -12.90 16.71 18.97
N VAL A 137 -13.86 17.37 19.60
CA VAL A 137 -13.71 17.94 20.95
C VAL A 137 -14.81 17.47 21.89
N VAL A 138 -14.55 17.48 23.18
CA VAL A 138 -15.57 17.19 24.21
C VAL A 138 -16.76 18.14 24.03
N GLY A 139 -17.98 17.59 23.91
CA GLY A 139 -19.20 18.31 23.65
C GLY A 139 -19.68 18.26 22.20
N ASP A 140 -18.90 17.79 21.24
CA ASP A 140 -19.37 17.51 19.88
C ASP A 140 -20.46 16.41 19.91
N ILE A 141 -21.44 16.50 19.01
CA ILE A 141 -22.44 15.45 18.80
C ILE A 141 -22.06 14.68 17.53
N VAL A 142 -21.63 13.43 17.71
CA VAL A 142 -21.24 12.53 16.62
C VAL A 142 -22.44 11.69 16.19
N LEU A 143 -22.65 11.55 14.88
CA LEU A 143 -23.59 10.59 14.29
C LEU A 143 -22.83 9.30 13.98
N LEU A 144 -23.45 8.19 14.37
CA LEU A 144 -22.90 6.85 14.21
C LEU A 144 -23.86 5.98 13.41
N GLU A 145 -23.35 5.32 12.38
CA GLU A 145 -24.09 4.37 11.54
C GLU A 145 -23.31 3.06 11.39
N ALA A 146 -24.00 2.01 10.96
CA ALA A 146 -23.34 0.71 10.77
C ALA A 146 -22.13 0.84 9.83
N GLY A 147 -20.97 0.38 10.29
CA GLY A 147 -19.68 0.47 9.61
C GLY A 147 -18.79 1.62 10.06
N ASP A 148 -19.28 2.55 10.88
CA ASP A 148 -18.47 3.63 11.43
C ASP A 148 -17.62 3.10 12.61
N ALA A 149 -16.38 3.58 12.70
CA ALA A 149 -15.60 3.47 13.91
C ALA A 149 -16.04 4.57 14.91
N VAL A 150 -16.12 4.22 16.19
CA VAL A 150 -16.39 5.19 17.26
C VAL A 150 -15.12 6.02 17.50
N PRO A 151 -15.14 7.33 17.21
CA PRO A 151 -13.93 8.14 17.14
C PRO A 151 -13.42 8.62 18.52
N ALA A 152 -14.29 8.62 19.54
CA ALA A 152 -13.99 9.10 20.88
C ALA A 152 -15.03 8.55 21.86
N ASP A 153 -14.80 8.65 23.17
CA ASP A 153 -15.77 8.21 24.17
C ASP A 153 -16.95 9.16 24.25
N GLY A 154 -18.17 8.61 24.25
CA GLY A 154 -19.38 9.42 24.23
C GLY A 154 -20.55 8.82 25.00
N ARG A 155 -21.47 9.68 25.40
CA ARG A 155 -22.77 9.32 25.99
C ARG A 155 -23.85 9.34 24.89
N LEU A 156 -24.56 8.24 24.71
CA LEU A 156 -25.64 8.14 23.73
C LEU A 156 -26.78 9.09 24.03
N ILE A 157 -27.20 9.83 23.00
CA ILE A 157 -28.35 10.75 23.02
C ILE A 157 -29.53 10.11 22.29
N GLN A 158 -29.26 9.41 21.18
CA GLN A 158 -30.24 8.70 20.37
C GLN A 158 -29.70 7.32 20.00
N SER A 159 -30.57 6.33 19.93
CA SER A 159 -30.26 4.96 19.50
C SER A 159 -31.45 4.37 18.76
N ALA A 160 -31.23 3.90 17.53
CA ALA A 160 -32.16 3.15 16.70
C ALA A 160 -31.56 1.79 16.38
N SER A 161 -31.83 0.80 17.21
CA SER A 161 -31.32 -0.58 17.11
C SER A 161 -29.77 -0.64 17.05
N LEU A 162 -29.08 0.30 17.69
CA LEU A 162 -27.63 0.43 17.65
C LEU A 162 -26.97 -0.76 18.37
N LYS A 163 -26.06 -1.43 17.66
CA LYS A 163 -25.19 -2.49 18.23
C LYS A 163 -23.75 -2.15 17.92
N ILE A 164 -22.90 -2.23 18.94
CA ILE A 164 -21.48 -1.88 18.85
C ILE A 164 -20.64 -3.07 19.27
N GLU A 165 -19.64 -3.38 18.48
CA GLU A 165 -18.59 -4.34 18.79
C GLU A 165 -17.50 -3.65 19.60
N GLU A 166 -17.29 -4.10 20.83
CA GLU A 166 -16.36 -3.52 21.80
C GLU A 166 -15.20 -4.47 22.13
N ALA A 167 -14.90 -5.42 21.24
CA ALA A 167 -13.90 -6.46 21.44
C ALA A 167 -12.52 -5.92 21.85
N ALA A 168 -12.13 -4.76 21.32
CA ALA A 168 -10.85 -4.11 21.65
C ALA A 168 -10.72 -3.69 23.13
N LEU A 169 -11.86 -3.46 23.79
CA LEU A 169 -11.91 -2.99 25.17
C LEU A 169 -12.37 -4.07 26.14
N THR A 170 -13.29 -4.94 25.71
CA THR A 170 -13.92 -5.94 26.59
C THR A 170 -13.40 -7.37 26.36
N GLY A 171 -12.76 -7.61 25.21
CA GLY A 171 -12.35 -8.95 24.76
C GLY A 171 -13.50 -9.80 24.19
N GLU A 172 -14.75 -9.30 24.19
CA GLU A 172 -15.91 -10.02 23.67
C GLU A 172 -16.27 -9.57 22.25
N SER A 173 -16.29 -10.51 21.31
CA SER A 173 -16.54 -10.24 19.88
C SER A 173 -18.03 -10.14 19.51
N VAL A 174 -18.95 -10.35 20.46
CA VAL A 174 -20.39 -10.27 20.21
C VAL A 174 -20.85 -8.82 20.32
N PRO A 175 -21.51 -8.26 19.28
CA PRO A 175 -21.97 -6.86 19.33
C PRO A 175 -22.98 -6.61 20.44
N VAL A 176 -22.70 -5.60 21.26
CA VAL A 176 -23.52 -5.20 22.42
C VAL A 176 -24.62 -4.23 21.97
N SER A 177 -25.88 -4.55 22.32
CA SER A 177 -27.01 -3.63 22.10
C SER A 177 -26.91 -2.40 22.96
N LYS A 178 -27.02 -1.22 22.36
CA LYS A 178 -26.87 0.07 23.04
C LYS A 178 -28.21 0.79 23.16
N PHE A 179 -28.43 1.45 24.30
CA PHE A 179 -29.68 2.19 24.58
C PHE A 179 -29.38 3.51 25.32
N ILE A 180 -30.36 4.37 25.44
CA ILE A 180 -30.22 5.72 26.02
C ILE A 180 -30.61 5.79 27.50
N GLN A 181 -31.23 4.75 28.04
CA GLN A 181 -31.76 4.71 29.40
C GLN A 181 -30.63 4.87 30.42
N LEU A 182 -31.01 5.36 31.61
CA LEU A 182 -30.13 5.43 32.76
C LEU A 182 -29.77 4.04 33.24
N LEU A 183 -28.52 3.88 33.67
CA LEU A 183 -28.07 2.68 34.36
C LEU A 183 -28.14 2.89 35.88
N GLU A 184 -28.61 1.89 36.60
CA GLU A 184 -28.68 1.89 38.06
C GLU A 184 -27.52 1.08 38.64
N LEU A 185 -26.87 1.66 39.66
CA LEU A 185 -25.70 1.03 40.29
C LEU A 185 -26.06 -0.25 41.10
N GLY A 186 -27.34 -0.40 41.51
CA GLY A 186 -27.73 -1.47 42.44
C GLY A 186 -26.86 -1.45 43.72
N GLU A 187 -26.40 -2.63 44.15
CA GLU A 187 -25.47 -2.76 45.28
C GLU A 187 -23.98 -2.64 44.91
N ALA A 188 -23.65 -2.48 43.62
CA ALA A 188 -22.28 -2.42 43.12
C ALA A 188 -21.66 -1.04 43.28
N LYS A 189 -20.36 -0.95 43.53
CA LYS A 189 -19.62 0.31 43.64
C LYS A 189 -19.39 0.98 42.25
N ASP A 190 -19.43 0.20 41.16
CA ASP A 190 -19.21 0.64 39.78
C ASP A 190 -19.82 -0.35 38.77
N ILE A 191 -20.07 0.11 37.52
CA ILE A 191 -20.56 -0.72 36.43
C ILE A 191 -19.36 -1.07 35.56
N PRO A 192 -19.10 -2.38 35.28
CA PRO A 192 -18.05 -2.81 34.36
C PRO A 192 -18.19 -2.16 32.98
N LEU A 193 -17.10 -1.96 32.28
CA LEU A 193 -17.08 -1.22 31.00
C LEU A 193 -18.04 -1.83 29.96
N GLY A 194 -18.04 -3.15 29.79
CA GLY A 194 -18.92 -3.88 28.85
C GLY A 194 -20.42 -3.78 29.17
N ASP A 195 -20.80 -3.45 30.44
CA ASP A 195 -22.19 -3.30 30.84
C ASP A 195 -22.70 -1.85 30.75
N ARG A 196 -21.81 -0.88 30.40
CA ARG A 196 -22.19 0.53 30.21
C ARG A 196 -22.86 0.74 28.87
N ARG A 197 -24.05 0.15 28.69
CA ARG A 197 -24.77 0.08 27.39
C ARG A 197 -25.28 1.40 26.88
N ASN A 198 -25.18 2.47 27.64
CA ASN A 198 -25.56 3.83 27.24
C ASN A 198 -24.35 4.71 26.89
N MET A 199 -23.16 4.11 26.86
CA MET A 199 -21.92 4.76 26.41
C MET A 199 -21.41 4.12 25.13
N VAL A 200 -20.59 4.87 24.41
CA VAL A 200 -19.79 4.41 23.25
C VAL A 200 -18.33 4.75 23.51
N TYR A 201 -17.42 3.93 23.03
CA TYR A 201 -16.00 4.02 23.37
C TYR A 201 -15.12 4.08 22.12
N MET A 202 -14.07 4.89 22.15
CA MET A 202 -13.07 5.00 21.10
C MET A 202 -12.50 3.62 20.72
N GLY A 203 -12.35 3.37 19.44
CA GLY A 203 -11.78 2.12 18.93
C GLY A 203 -12.77 0.96 18.81
N SER A 204 -14.04 1.20 19.20
CA SER A 204 -15.14 0.26 18.95
C SER A 204 -15.76 0.48 17.57
N THR A 205 -16.57 -0.47 17.10
CA THR A 205 -17.15 -0.44 15.76
C THR A 205 -18.67 -0.59 15.81
N VAL A 206 -19.39 0.21 15.04
CA VAL A 206 -20.84 0.10 14.89
C VAL A 206 -21.16 -1.08 13.98
N ALA A 207 -21.64 -2.18 14.55
CA ALA A 207 -21.99 -3.39 13.80
C ALA A 207 -23.38 -3.32 13.14
N TYR A 208 -24.34 -2.62 13.78
CA TYR A 208 -25.70 -2.51 13.28
C TYR A 208 -26.43 -1.29 13.82
N GLY A 209 -27.38 -0.76 13.03
CA GLY A 209 -28.25 0.34 13.43
C GLY A 209 -27.59 1.72 13.30
N ARG A 210 -28.19 2.71 13.97
CA ARG A 210 -27.69 4.10 13.99
C ARG A 210 -27.95 4.77 15.32
N GLY A 211 -27.16 5.78 15.65
CA GLY A 211 -27.34 6.57 16.86
C GLY A 211 -26.60 7.90 16.82
N SER A 212 -26.76 8.69 17.87
CA SER A 212 -25.90 9.86 18.11
C SER A 212 -25.41 9.87 19.54
N ALA A 213 -24.19 10.35 19.74
CA ALA A 213 -23.54 10.44 21.03
C ALA A 213 -22.90 11.83 21.21
N VAL A 214 -22.98 12.37 22.42
CA VAL A 214 -22.19 13.54 22.80
C VAL A 214 -20.83 13.07 23.31
N ILE A 215 -19.76 13.62 22.78
CA ILE A 215 -18.39 13.28 23.15
C ILE A 215 -18.11 13.76 24.58
N THR A 216 -17.62 12.85 25.42
CA THR A 216 -17.34 13.06 26.84
C THR A 216 -15.84 12.99 27.18
N ALA A 217 -15.03 12.32 26.35
CA ALA A 217 -13.58 12.29 26.48
C ALA A 217 -12.94 12.07 25.09
N THR A 218 -11.74 12.65 24.90
CA THR A 218 -10.97 12.59 23.65
C THR A 218 -9.52 12.17 23.93
N GLY A 219 -8.85 11.61 22.94
CA GLY A 219 -7.43 11.25 23.00
C GLY A 219 -7.06 10.36 24.18
N MET A 220 -6.05 10.74 24.93
CA MET A 220 -5.54 9.98 26.09
C MET A 220 -6.52 9.90 27.28
N ASP A 221 -7.55 10.75 27.33
CA ASP A 221 -8.57 10.72 28.38
C ASP A 221 -9.66 9.66 28.13
N THR A 222 -9.69 9.05 26.94
CA THR A 222 -10.61 7.95 26.60
C THR A 222 -10.23 6.66 27.33
N GLU A 223 -11.15 5.70 27.40
CA GLU A 223 -10.84 4.38 27.98
C GLU A 223 -9.75 3.67 27.17
N MET A 224 -9.75 3.82 25.85
CA MET A 224 -8.67 3.33 24.97
C MET A 224 -7.35 4.05 25.24
N GLY A 225 -7.37 5.36 25.47
CA GLY A 225 -6.19 6.16 25.81
C GLY A 225 -5.51 5.71 27.10
N LYS A 226 -6.28 5.36 28.11
CA LYS A 226 -5.77 4.81 29.39
C LYS A 226 -5.09 3.44 29.20
N ILE A 227 -5.56 2.63 28.23
CA ILE A 227 -4.96 1.34 27.88
C ILE A 227 -3.73 1.54 27.00
N ALA A 228 -3.75 2.51 26.08
CA ALA A 228 -2.65 2.80 25.17
C ALA A 228 -1.35 3.16 25.89
N ASP A 229 -1.41 3.85 27.04
CA ASP A 229 -0.24 4.14 27.87
C ASP A 229 0.42 2.85 28.43
N ALA A 230 -0.35 1.80 28.63
CA ALA A 230 0.15 0.49 29.03
C ALA A 230 0.69 -0.34 27.84
N LEU A 231 0.16 -0.13 26.62
CA LEU A 231 0.52 -0.83 25.39
C LEU A 231 1.64 -0.15 24.59
N SER A 232 1.95 1.12 24.87
CA SER A 232 2.96 1.92 24.16
C SER A 232 4.39 1.36 24.24
N ARG A 233 4.60 0.26 24.97
CA ARG A 233 5.87 -0.48 25.08
C ARG A 233 5.99 -1.66 24.13
N ALA A 234 5.00 -1.93 23.29
CA ALA A 234 5.09 -2.95 22.25
C ALA A 234 5.74 -2.32 21.00
N GLU A 235 6.95 -2.77 20.68
CA GLU A 235 7.67 -2.34 19.47
C GLU A 235 6.89 -2.70 18.20
N ASP A 236 6.86 -1.79 17.24
CA ASP A 236 6.36 -2.06 15.88
C ASP A 236 7.17 -3.20 15.27
N GLY A 237 6.49 -4.24 14.77
CA GLY A 237 7.14 -5.42 14.22
C GLY A 237 7.99 -5.09 12.98
N GLN A 238 9.22 -5.60 12.95
CA GLN A 238 10.14 -5.48 11.81
C GLN A 238 9.54 -6.14 10.56
N THR A 239 9.80 -5.58 9.38
CA THR A 239 9.39 -6.20 8.12
C THR A 239 10.17 -7.50 7.87
N PRO A 240 9.60 -8.49 7.12
CA PRO A 240 10.31 -9.71 6.76
C PRO A 240 11.68 -9.44 6.12
N LEU A 241 11.78 -8.39 5.31
CA LEU A 241 13.02 -7.95 4.69
C LEU A 241 14.03 -7.45 5.73
N GLN A 242 13.59 -6.64 6.70
CA GLN A 242 14.45 -6.15 7.79
C GLN A 242 14.99 -7.30 8.64
N ILE A 243 14.15 -8.31 8.92
CA ILE A 243 14.57 -9.52 9.64
C ILE A 243 15.64 -10.29 8.83
N LYS A 244 15.39 -10.48 7.51
CA LYS A 244 16.37 -11.15 6.62
C LYS A 244 17.68 -10.36 6.52
N LEU A 245 17.62 -9.03 6.48
CA LEU A 245 18.81 -8.16 6.47
C LEU A 245 19.59 -8.24 7.79
N SER A 246 18.90 -8.24 8.92
CA SER A 246 19.55 -8.44 10.24
C SER A 246 20.23 -9.80 10.35
N GLN A 247 19.63 -10.87 9.82
CA GLN A 247 20.24 -12.19 9.75
C GLN A 247 21.48 -12.18 8.84
N LEU A 248 21.38 -11.52 7.67
CA LEU A 248 22.50 -11.35 6.74
C LEU A 248 23.65 -10.61 7.40
N SER A 249 23.38 -9.49 8.06
CA SER A 249 24.39 -8.72 8.79
C SER A 249 25.13 -9.57 9.83
N LYS A 250 24.39 -10.38 10.61
CA LYS A 250 25.02 -11.31 11.59
C LYS A 250 25.93 -12.34 10.93
N ILE A 251 25.50 -12.94 9.80
CA ILE A 251 26.30 -13.91 9.05
C ILE A 251 27.58 -13.25 8.52
N LEU A 252 27.46 -12.06 7.92
CA LEU A 252 28.60 -11.29 7.42
C LEU A 252 29.56 -10.93 8.56
N THR A 253 29.07 -10.48 9.70
CA THR A 253 29.90 -10.14 10.87
C THR A 253 30.75 -11.34 11.31
N TRP A 254 30.16 -12.52 11.43
CA TRP A 254 30.91 -13.73 11.80
C TRP A 254 31.93 -14.15 10.73
N LEU A 255 31.57 -14.05 9.46
CA LEU A 255 32.46 -14.32 8.34
C LEU A 255 33.70 -13.40 8.38
N VAL A 256 33.45 -12.11 8.56
CA VAL A 256 34.44 -11.04 8.63
C VAL A 256 35.39 -11.27 9.79
N LEU A 257 34.88 -11.54 11.00
CA LEU A 257 35.70 -11.85 12.17
C LEU A 257 36.61 -13.05 11.93
N GLY A 258 36.10 -14.06 11.23
CA GLY A 258 36.91 -15.25 10.84
C GLY A 258 38.03 -14.87 9.86
N VAL A 259 37.76 -14.05 8.85
CA VAL A 259 38.78 -13.62 7.87
C VAL A 259 39.81 -12.68 8.54
N CYS A 260 39.36 -11.76 9.40
CA CYS A 260 40.26 -10.89 10.17
C CYS A 260 41.21 -11.69 11.06
N ALA A 261 40.70 -12.69 11.77
CA ALA A 261 41.53 -13.57 12.60
C ALA A 261 42.55 -14.37 11.74
N LEU A 262 42.11 -14.82 10.55
CA LEU A 262 43.01 -15.52 9.62
C LEU A 262 44.14 -14.60 9.11
N VAL A 263 43.77 -13.36 8.66
CA VAL A 263 44.76 -12.37 8.18
C VAL A 263 45.73 -11.99 9.29
N PHE A 264 45.22 -11.71 10.48
CA PHE A 264 46.06 -11.44 11.65
C PHE A 264 47.06 -12.57 11.95
N ALA A 265 46.58 -13.81 11.95
CA ALA A 265 47.44 -14.97 12.15
C ALA A 265 48.51 -15.15 11.04
N VAL A 266 48.12 -14.95 9.77
CA VAL A 266 49.00 -15.02 8.61
C VAL A 266 50.11 -13.95 8.68
N GLN A 267 49.74 -12.72 9.04
CA GLN A 267 50.71 -11.63 9.22
C GLN A 267 51.74 -11.93 10.33
N LEU A 268 51.24 -12.38 11.49
CA LEU A 268 52.14 -12.78 12.58
C LEU A 268 53.07 -13.94 12.20
N MET A 269 52.60 -14.95 11.51
CA MET A 269 53.43 -16.08 11.03
C MET A 269 54.46 -15.63 10.02
N ARG A 270 54.12 -14.68 9.15
CA ARG A 270 55.02 -14.19 8.10
C ARG A 270 56.12 -13.30 8.66
N SER A 271 55.84 -12.44 9.66
CA SER A 271 56.81 -11.55 10.30
C SER A 271 57.89 -12.32 11.05
N GLY A 272 57.60 -13.53 11.53
CA GLY A 272 58.52 -14.36 12.30
C GLY A 272 59.00 -13.72 13.62
N ARG A 273 58.48 -12.57 13.99
CA ARG A 273 58.77 -11.79 15.19
C ARG A 273 57.46 -11.46 15.90
N MET A 274 57.48 -11.40 17.21
CA MET A 274 56.30 -11.01 18.02
C MET A 274 56.59 -9.69 18.78
N ASP A 275 57.21 -8.76 18.07
CA ASP A 275 57.42 -7.43 18.62
C ASP A 275 56.10 -6.66 18.65
N PHE A 276 55.98 -5.73 19.59
CA PHE A 276 54.74 -4.96 19.78
C PHE A 276 54.28 -4.23 18.50
N GLU A 277 55.21 -3.65 17.77
CA GLU A 277 54.98 -2.96 16.50
C GLU A 277 54.38 -3.89 15.42
N VAL A 278 54.92 -5.11 15.28
CA VAL A 278 54.43 -6.12 14.34
C VAL A 278 53.01 -6.60 14.69
N VAL A 279 52.76 -6.85 15.98
CA VAL A 279 51.40 -7.24 16.45
C VAL A 279 50.40 -6.13 16.15
N LEU A 280 50.80 -4.91 16.36
CA LEU A 280 49.97 -3.75 16.16
C LEU A 280 49.64 -3.47 14.68
N ASN A 281 50.66 -3.46 13.82
CA ASN A 281 50.46 -3.35 12.37
C ASN A 281 49.58 -4.47 11.82
N SER A 282 49.79 -5.70 12.28
CA SER A 282 48.91 -6.82 11.93
C SER A 282 47.46 -6.63 12.40
N PHE A 283 47.28 -6.04 13.59
CA PHE A 283 45.98 -5.70 14.12
C PHE A 283 45.32 -4.60 13.29
N MET A 284 46.03 -3.53 12.90
CA MET A 284 45.53 -2.45 12.08
C MET A 284 45.09 -2.95 10.69
N ILE A 285 45.81 -3.87 10.07
CA ILE A 285 45.38 -4.51 8.81
C ILE A 285 44.12 -5.34 9.00
N ALA A 286 44.01 -6.09 10.11
CA ALA A 286 42.79 -6.85 10.42
C ALA A 286 41.60 -5.90 10.67
N VAL A 287 41.82 -4.78 11.33
CA VAL A 287 40.78 -3.74 11.50
C VAL A 287 40.37 -3.14 10.16
N SER A 288 41.33 -2.80 9.29
CA SER A 288 41.03 -2.33 7.92
C SER A 288 40.10 -3.29 7.18
N LEU A 289 40.44 -4.58 7.26
CA LEU A 289 39.63 -5.62 6.64
C LEU A 289 38.25 -5.75 7.26
N ALA A 290 38.13 -5.54 8.58
CA ALA A 290 36.82 -5.53 9.26
C ALA A 290 35.96 -4.39 8.78
N VAL A 291 36.54 -3.21 8.62
CA VAL A 291 35.84 -2.01 8.09
C VAL A 291 35.38 -2.23 6.64
N ALA A 292 36.25 -2.76 5.78
CA ALA A 292 35.97 -3.05 4.39
C ALA A 292 34.78 -4.03 4.20
N ALA A 293 34.62 -4.96 5.12
CA ALA A 293 33.74 -6.09 4.90
C ALA A 293 32.27 -5.89 5.31
N ILE A 294 31.93 -4.81 5.98
CA ILE A 294 30.56 -4.56 6.47
C ILE A 294 29.94 -3.40 5.68
N PRO A 295 28.82 -3.64 4.97
CA PRO A 295 28.17 -2.60 4.18
C PRO A 295 27.48 -1.58 5.11
N GLU A 296 28.20 -0.49 5.38
CA GLU A 296 27.66 0.63 6.11
C GLU A 296 26.47 1.23 5.34
N GLY A 297 25.42 1.59 6.05
CA GLY A 297 24.24 2.21 5.42
C GLY A 297 23.27 1.27 4.72
N LEU A 298 23.49 -0.06 4.63
CA LEU A 298 22.60 -0.99 3.95
C LEU A 298 21.15 -0.90 4.47
N ALA A 299 20.98 -0.92 5.79
CA ALA A 299 19.65 -0.80 6.42
C ALA A 299 19.00 0.56 6.14
N ALA A 300 19.78 1.64 6.20
CA ALA A 300 19.31 2.99 5.92
C ALA A 300 18.89 3.16 4.45
N VAL A 301 19.69 2.66 3.50
CA VAL A 301 19.36 2.68 2.06
C VAL A 301 18.05 1.94 1.80
N VAL A 302 17.87 0.74 2.36
CA VAL A 302 16.63 -0.04 2.19
C VAL A 302 15.42 0.72 2.75
N THR A 303 15.53 1.32 3.93
CA THR A 303 14.44 2.10 4.54
C THR A 303 14.09 3.33 3.69
N VAL A 304 15.08 4.05 3.16
CA VAL A 304 14.86 5.20 2.27
C VAL A 304 14.19 4.76 0.96
N VAL A 305 14.62 3.64 0.36
CA VAL A 305 14.02 3.10 -0.87
C VAL A 305 12.57 2.69 -0.65
N LEU A 306 12.26 2.02 0.47
CA LEU A 306 10.88 1.70 0.86
C LEU A 306 10.04 2.97 1.02
N SER A 307 10.54 3.99 1.71
CA SER A 307 9.84 5.26 1.93
C SER A 307 9.52 5.99 0.62
N ILE A 308 10.50 6.06 -0.31
CA ILE A 308 10.29 6.63 -1.65
C ILE A 308 9.23 5.82 -2.41
N GLY A 309 9.29 4.50 -2.32
CA GLY A 309 8.35 3.60 -2.96
C GLY A 309 6.92 3.81 -2.47
N VAL A 310 6.71 3.87 -1.15
CA VAL A 310 5.40 4.13 -0.54
C VAL A 310 4.85 5.50 -0.95
N THR A 311 5.71 6.52 -0.98
CA THR A 311 5.33 7.85 -1.48
C THR A 311 4.86 7.80 -2.94
N ASN A 312 5.49 6.99 -3.79
CA ASN A 312 5.07 6.82 -5.19
C ASN A 312 3.76 6.04 -5.31
N MET A 313 3.54 5.01 -4.46
CA MET A 313 2.25 4.29 -4.38
C MET A 313 1.12 5.24 -4.00
N SER A 314 1.33 6.10 -3.00
CA SER A 314 0.34 7.10 -2.57
C SER A 314 -0.02 8.09 -3.70
N LYS A 315 0.96 8.55 -4.49
CA LYS A 315 0.71 9.39 -5.69
C LYS A 315 -0.11 8.68 -6.77
N ARG A 316 -0.17 7.35 -6.74
CA ARG A 316 -0.99 6.50 -7.63
C ARG A 316 -2.26 6.02 -6.94
N ASN A 317 -2.76 6.71 -5.92
CA ASN A 317 -3.97 6.40 -5.16
C ASN A 317 -3.91 5.12 -4.30
N ALA A 318 -2.76 4.49 -4.13
CA ALA A 318 -2.56 3.35 -3.26
C ALA A 318 -1.93 3.80 -1.94
N ILE A 319 -2.73 3.98 -0.89
CA ILE A 319 -2.29 4.44 0.43
C ILE A 319 -1.88 3.23 1.25
N ILE A 320 -0.60 3.07 1.50
CA ILE A 320 -0.06 1.97 2.32
C ILE A 320 -0.18 2.32 3.79
N ARG A 321 -0.77 1.44 4.58
CA ARG A 321 -0.91 1.56 6.03
C ARG A 321 0.14 0.78 6.81
N ARG A 322 0.64 -0.33 6.23
CA ARG A 322 1.69 -1.16 6.83
C ARG A 322 2.81 -1.37 5.83
N LEU A 323 4.05 -1.06 6.22
CA LEU A 323 5.21 -1.19 5.35
C LEU A 323 5.46 -2.64 4.88
N THR A 324 5.07 -3.62 5.69
CA THR A 324 5.14 -5.04 5.33
C THR A 324 4.36 -5.38 4.07
N ALA A 325 3.25 -4.67 3.81
CA ALA A 325 2.42 -4.87 2.62
C ALA A 325 3.15 -4.57 1.32
N VAL A 326 4.10 -3.63 1.31
CA VAL A 326 4.85 -3.24 0.11
C VAL A 326 5.65 -4.42 -0.46
N GLU A 327 6.32 -5.17 0.40
CA GLU A 327 7.07 -6.36 0.00
C GLU A 327 6.14 -7.47 -0.47
N THR A 328 5.04 -7.68 0.28
CA THR A 328 4.07 -8.74 0.02
C THR A 328 3.30 -8.48 -1.28
N LEU A 329 2.97 -7.21 -1.60
CA LEU A 329 2.33 -6.79 -2.86
C LEU A 329 3.14 -7.24 -4.08
N GLY A 330 4.46 -7.04 -4.05
CA GLY A 330 5.34 -7.50 -5.13
C GLY A 330 5.36 -9.02 -5.35
N CYS A 331 4.88 -9.79 -4.36
CA CYS A 331 4.79 -11.25 -4.40
C CYS A 331 3.37 -11.75 -4.69
N ALA A 332 2.37 -10.87 -4.82
CA ALA A 332 0.98 -11.25 -5.01
C ALA A 332 0.80 -12.23 -6.18
N GLN A 333 0.09 -13.34 -5.92
CA GLN A 333 -0.19 -14.40 -6.87
C GLN A 333 -1.69 -14.53 -7.16
N VAL A 334 -2.52 -14.14 -6.19
CA VAL A 334 -3.98 -14.18 -6.29
C VAL A 334 -4.55 -12.86 -5.80
N ILE A 335 -5.50 -12.29 -6.54
CA ILE A 335 -6.26 -11.11 -6.12
C ILE A 335 -7.73 -11.50 -6.09
N CYS A 336 -8.28 -11.65 -4.89
CA CYS A 336 -9.70 -11.85 -4.65
C CYS A 336 -10.38 -10.48 -4.59
N SER A 337 -11.15 -10.15 -5.59
CA SER A 337 -11.82 -8.84 -5.71
C SER A 337 -13.31 -8.94 -5.50
N ASP A 338 -13.87 -8.07 -4.66
CA ASP A 338 -15.29 -7.82 -4.72
C ASP A 338 -15.64 -7.19 -6.07
N LYS A 339 -16.85 -7.48 -6.58
CA LYS A 339 -17.31 -6.93 -7.85
C LYS A 339 -17.68 -5.46 -7.70
N THR A 340 -18.60 -5.19 -6.75
CA THR A 340 -19.28 -3.89 -6.61
C THR A 340 -18.31 -2.82 -6.11
N GLY A 341 -18.30 -1.67 -6.79
CA GLY A 341 -17.44 -0.55 -6.40
C GLY A 341 -15.96 -0.71 -6.77
N THR A 342 -15.44 -1.94 -6.91
CA THR A 342 -14.04 -2.22 -7.24
C THR A 342 -13.83 -2.50 -8.73
N LEU A 343 -14.52 -3.53 -9.26
CA LEU A 343 -14.50 -3.85 -10.69
C LEU A 343 -15.50 -3.00 -11.48
N THR A 344 -16.56 -2.56 -10.80
CA THR A 344 -17.64 -1.74 -11.36
C THR A 344 -17.64 -0.34 -10.72
N GLN A 345 -18.41 0.57 -11.31
CA GLN A 345 -18.45 1.98 -10.89
C GLN A 345 -19.29 2.24 -9.65
N ASN A 346 -19.99 1.24 -9.12
CA ASN A 346 -21.03 1.37 -8.09
C ASN A 346 -22.09 2.43 -8.45
N LYS A 347 -22.42 2.54 -9.75
CA LYS A 347 -23.35 3.52 -10.30
C LYS A 347 -24.25 2.85 -11.30
N MET A 348 -25.46 2.50 -10.90
CA MET A 348 -26.45 1.95 -11.83
C MET A 348 -26.66 2.90 -13.01
N THR A 349 -26.72 2.33 -14.22
CA THR A 349 -26.89 3.08 -15.46
C THR A 349 -27.88 2.35 -16.36
N VAL A 350 -28.87 3.06 -16.90
CA VAL A 350 -29.79 2.52 -17.92
C VAL A 350 -29.01 2.40 -19.23
N VAL A 351 -28.97 1.19 -19.79
CA VAL A 351 -28.20 0.87 -21.01
C VAL A 351 -29.06 0.31 -22.14
N ASP A 352 -30.31 -0.06 -21.83
CA ASP A 352 -31.24 -0.61 -22.80
C ASP A 352 -32.68 -0.31 -22.43
N HIS A 353 -33.58 -0.25 -23.40
CA HIS A 353 -35.01 -0.07 -23.20
C HIS A 353 -35.83 -0.84 -24.23
N PHE A 354 -37.08 -1.11 -23.87
CA PHE A 354 -38.09 -1.66 -24.74
C PHE A 354 -39.38 -0.84 -24.57
N GLY A 355 -39.86 -0.24 -25.61
CA GLY A 355 -41.09 0.60 -25.63
C GLY A 355 -41.15 1.46 -26.87
N ASP A 356 -42.26 2.11 -27.10
CA ASP A 356 -42.57 2.88 -28.31
C ASP A 356 -41.88 4.28 -28.29
N ASP A 357 -41.79 4.91 -27.13
CA ASP A 357 -41.22 6.25 -26.93
C ASP A 357 -40.27 6.27 -25.72
N GLU A 358 -39.00 6.29 -26.03
CA GLU A 358 -37.93 6.33 -25.02
C GLU A 358 -38.01 7.54 -24.09
N LYS A 359 -38.32 8.72 -24.64
CA LYS A 359 -38.40 9.95 -23.85
C LYS A 359 -39.60 9.94 -22.90
N LYS A 360 -40.74 9.45 -23.36
CA LYS A 360 -41.93 9.27 -22.52
C LYS A 360 -41.67 8.27 -21.41
N LEU A 361 -41.04 7.14 -21.72
CA LEU A 361 -40.69 6.12 -20.74
C LEU A 361 -39.71 6.68 -19.69
N ALA A 362 -38.66 7.38 -20.11
CA ALA A 362 -37.70 8.00 -19.21
C ALA A 362 -38.31 9.07 -18.30
N ALA A 363 -39.23 9.91 -18.84
CA ALA A 363 -39.95 10.90 -18.06
C ALA A 363 -40.84 10.23 -16.99
N ALA A 364 -41.59 9.19 -17.37
CA ALA A 364 -42.45 8.42 -16.47
C ALA A 364 -41.64 7.78 -15.32
N MET A 365 -40.49 7.15 -15.65
CA MET A 365 -39.59 6.56 -14.68
C MET A 365 -38.96 7.59 -13.74
N ALA A 366 -38.56 8.78 -14.25
CA ALA A 366 -37.99 9.86 -13.44
C ALA A 366 -39.04 10.49 -12.51
N LEU A 367 -40.29 10.67 -12.98
CA LEU A 367 -41.39 11.18 -12.15
C LEU A 367 -41.80 10.18 -11.06
N CYS A 368 -41.76 8.87 -11.36
CA CYS A 368 -42.04 7.79 -10.41
C CYS A 368 -40.78 7.41 -9.63
N SER A 369 -39.97 8.36 -9.18
CA SER A 369 -38.78 8.17 -8.41
C SER A 369 -38.61 9.27 -7.38
N ASP A 370 -37.88 8.98 -6.28
CA ASP A 370 -37.60 9.94 -5.21
C ASP A 370 -36.21 10.57 -5.31
N ALA A 371 -35.30 9.98 -6.13
CA ALA A 371 -33.98 10.56 -6.39
C ALA A 371 -34.07 11.98 -6.95
N GLU A 372 -33.16 12.86 -6.55
CA GLU A 372 -33.13 14.29 -6.89
C GLU A 372 -31.96 14.58 -7.83
N VAL A 373 -32.13 15.62 -8.69
CA VAL A 373 -31.07 16.11 -9.58
C VAL A 373 -30.75 17.56 -9.28
N ASN A 374 -29.46 17.92 -9.21
CA ASN A 374 -29.05 19.32 -9.05
C ASN A 374 -28.90 20.03 -10.41
N ALA A 375 -28.64 21.34 -10.39
CA ALA A 375 -28.47 22.14 -11.60
C ALA A 375 -27.26 21.74 -12.48
N ALA A 376 -26.30 21.02 -11.90
CA ALA A 376 -25.13 20.49 -12.62
C ALA A 376 -25.38 19.12 -13.28
N GLY A 377 -26.52 18.48 -12.98
CA GLY A 377 -26.89 17.16 -13.49
C GLY A 377 -26.46 16.01 -12.58
N ASP A 378 -25.92 16.29 -11.38
CA ASP A 378 -25.59 15.26 -10.42
C ASP A 378 -26.88 14.77 -9.76
N VAL A 379 -27.02 13.45 -9.71
CA VAL A 379 -28.20 12.80 -9.15
C VAL A 379 -27.86 12.17 -7.80
N THR A 380 -28.73 12.44 -6.81
CA THR A 380 -28.63 11.86 -5.46
C THR A 380 -29.91 11.08 -5.13
N GLY A 381 -29.75 9.93 -4.46
CA GLY A 381 -30.86 9.06 -4.10
C GLY A 381 -30.45 7.58 -4.15
N GLU A 382 -31.45 6.70 -4.05
CA GLU A 382 -31.25 5.26 -4.16
C GLU A 382 -30.69 4.93 -5.56
N PRO A 383 -29.67 4.06 -5.68
CA PRO A 383 -28.93 3.84 -6.93
C PRO A 383 -29.80 3.50 -8.15
N THR A 384 -30.85 2.70 -7.95
CA THR A 384 -31.77 2.32 -9.03
C THR A 384 -32.58 3.52 -9.52
N GLU A 385 -33.07 4.34 -8.61
CA GLU A 385 -33.84 5.55 -8.94
C GLU A 385 -32.96 6.65 -9.52
N ALA A 386 -31.74 6.79 -8.98
CA ALA A 386 -30.75 7.71 -9.50
C ALA A 386 -30.40 7.38 -10.96
N ALA A 387 -30.33 6.11 -11.33
CA ALA A 387 -30.12 5.68 -12.72
C ALA A 387 -31.24 6.14 -13.66
N LEU A 388 -32.49 6.04 -13.21
CA LEU A 388 -33.67 6.45 -14.00
C LEU A 388 -33.69 7.95 -14.21
N VAL A 389 -33.39 8.74 -13.18
CA VAL A 389 -33.33 10.20 -13.26
C VAL A 389 -32.15 10.66 -14.12
N ALA A 390 -30.96 10.01 -13.98
CA ALA A 390 -29.82 10.30 -14.82
C ALA A 390 -30.04 9.96 -16.30
N TRP A 391 -30.79 8.88 -16.59
CA TRP A 391 -31.19 8.54 -17.94
C TRP A 391 -32.11 9.62 -18.56
N ALA A 392 -33.15 10.08 -17.82
CA ALA A 392 -33.98 11.18 -18.25
C ALA A 392 -33.19 12.46 -18.54
N TRP A 393 -32.24 12.81 -17.64
CA TRP A 393 -31.34 13.96 -17.82
C TRP A 393 -30.51 13.87 -19.10
N LYS A 394 -29.93 12.70 -19.42
CA LYS A 394 -29.20 12.47 -20.67
C LYS A 394 -30.04 12.65 -21.93
N LEU A 395 -31.34 12.39 -21.85
CA LEU A 395 -32.30 12.63 -22.95
C LEU A 395 -32.76 14.08 -23.02
N GLY A 396 -32.24 14.98 -22.17
CA GLY A 396 -32.62 16.39 -22.09
C GLY A 396 -33.90 16.65 -21.30
N LEU A 397 -34.30 15.72 -20.42
CA LEU A 397 -35.48 15.82 -19.58
C LEU A 397 -35.08 16.13 -18.13
N ASP A 398 -35.08 17.40 -17.75
CA ASP A 398 -34.83 17.82 -16.38
C ASP A 398 -36.00 17.47 -15.46
N LYS A 399 -35.75 16.67 -14.43
CA LYS A 399 -36.72 16.24 -13.44
C LYS A 399 -37.36 17.41 -12.70
N ASN A 400 -36.61 18.47 -12.41
CA ASN A 400 -37.15 19.64 -11.74
C ASN A 400 -38.20 20.36 -12.61
N THR A 401 -37.92 20.48 -13.89
CA THR A 401 -38.90 21.02 -14.88
C THR A 401 -40.09 20.09 -15.03
N LEU A 402 -39.89 18.77 -15.05
CA LEU A 402 -40.97 17.80 -15.09
C LEU A 402 -41.84 17.87 -13.83
N LYS A 403 -41.26 17.95 -12.63
CA LYS A 403 -42.00 18.12 -11.36
C LYS A 403 -42.86 19.42 -11.33
N ALA A 404 -42.35 20.51 -11.90
CA ALA A 404 -43.12 21.77 -11.99
C ALA A 404 -44.34 21.64 -12.88
N ARG A 405 -44.26 20.80 -13.95
CA ARG A 405 -45.37 20.56 -14.87
C ARG A 405 -46.30 19.46 -14.39
N TYR A 406 -45.80 18.44 -13.75
CA TYR A 406 -46.51 17.24 -13.27
C TYR A 406 -46.44 17.17 -11.75
N ILE A 407 -47.28 17.93 -11.05
CA ILE A 407 -47.25 18.01 -9.59
C ILE A 407 -47.76 16.70 -9.00
N ARG A 408 -46.94 16.02 -8.19
CA ARG A 408 -47.29 14.79 -7.48
C ARG A 408 -48.41 15.11 -6.46
N CYS A 409 -49.56 14.41 -6.56
CA CYS A 409 -50.70 14.64 -5.69
C CYS A 409 -51.04 13.47 -4.76
N CYS A 410 -50.60 12.24 -5.08
CA CYS A 410 -50.62 11.08 -4.19
C CYS A 410 -49.66 10.00 -4.67
N GLU A 411 -49.35 9.04 -3.80
CA GLU A 411 -48.39 7.97 -4.09
C GLU A 411 -48.68 6.70 -3.29
N ALA A 412 -48.30 5.55 -3.83
CA ALA A 412 -48.08 4.31 -3.12
C ALA A 412 -46.55 4.03 -3.15
N PRO A 413 -45.81 4.23 -2.03
CA PRO A 413 -44.35 4.09 -1.97
C PRO A 413 -43.90 2.69 -2.35
N PHE A 414 -42.64 2.53 -2.69
CA PHE A 414 -42.09 1.21 -2.99
C PHE A 414 -42.23 0.26 -1.80
N ASP A 415 -42.72 -0.93 -2.09
CA ASP A 415 -42.79 -2.03 -1.12
C ASP A 415 -42.18 -3.30 -1.70
N SER A 416 -41.29 -3.95 -0.93
CA SER A 416 -40.51 -5.11 -1.38
C SER A 416 -41.36 -6.38 -1.57
N ALA A 417 -42.46 -6.52 -0.87
CA ALA A 417 -43.39 -7.64 -1.03
C ALA A 417 -44.26 -7.46 -2.30
N ARG A 418 -44.68 -6.24 -2.56
CA ARG A 418 -45.43 -5.83 -3.76
C ARG A 418 -44.55 -5.68 -4.99
N LYS A 419 -43.27 -5.30 -4.81
CA LYS A 419 -42.26 -5.02 -5.85
C LYS A 419 -42.68 -3.88 -6.81
N LEU A 420 -43.56 -2.98 -6.41
CA LEU A 420 -44.10 -1.89 -7.18
C LEU A 420 -44.01 -0.58 -6.40
N MET A 421 -43.99 0.52 -7.15
CA MET A 421 -44.17 1.89 -6.69
C MET A 421 -45.07 2.63 -7.66
N SER A 422 -46.00 3.44 -7.15
CA SER A 422 -46.92 4.24 -7.97
C SER A 422 -46.92 5.69 -7.51
N THR A 423 -46.92 6.62 -8.46
CA THR A 423 -47.05 8.06 -8.21
C THR A 423 -48.09 8.64 -9.12
N VAL A 424 -48.92 9.53 -8.62
CA VAL A 424 -49.98 10.21 -9.38
C VAL A 424 -49.68 11.69 -9.46
N HIS A 425 -49.81 12.25 -10.65
CA HIS A 425 -49.45 13.62 -10.96
C HIS A 425 -50.60 14.37 -11.60
N LEU A 426 -50.77 15.62 -11.22
CA LEU A 426 -51.76 16.54 -11.83
C LEU A 426 -51.37 16.89 -13.25
N THR A 427 -52.33 16.89 -14.16
CA THR A 427 -52.22 17.36 -15.55
C THR A 427 -53.32 18.38 -15.84
N GLU A 428 -53.26 19.03 -17.00
CA GLU A 428 -54.32 20.02 -17.41
C GLU A 428 -55.70 19.36 -17.55
N ASP A 429 -55.75 18.08 -17.92
CA ASP A 429 -56.97 17.32 -18.22
C ASP A 429 -57.28 16.22 -17.18
N GLY A 430 -56.81 16.35 -15.92
CA GLY A 430 -57.03 15.34 -14.88
C GLY A 430 -55.76 14.92 -14.16
N CYS A 431 -55.56 13.62 -14.02
CA CYS A 431 -54.30 13.09 -13.42
C CYS A 431 -53.74 11.95 -14.26
N ILE A 432 -52.42 11.85 -14.22
CA ILE A 432 -51.69 10.72 -14.77
C ILE A 432 -50.94 9.98 -13.65
N GLN A 433 -51.11 8.71 -13.60
CA GLN A 433 -50.37 7.81 -12.72
C GLN A 433 -49.26 7.14 -13.48
N TYR A 434 -48.09 7.03 -12.86
CA TYR A 434 -46.98 6.17 -13.30
C TYR A 434 -46.74 5.13 -12.25
N THR A 435 -46.58 3.90 -12.71
CA THR A 435 -46.26 2.74 -11.85
C THR A 435 -45.01 2.09 -12.40
N LYS A 436 -43.99 1.91 -11.54
CA LYS A 436 -42.77 1.17 -11.88
C LYS A 436 -42.59 -0.03 -10.99
N GLY A 437 -41.89 -1.07 -11.49
CA GLY A 437 -41.51 -2.22 -10.68
C GLY A 437 -41.09 -3.46 -11.46
N ALA A 438 -41.21 -4.61 -10.81
CA ALA A 438 -40.81 -5.88 -11.41
C ALA A 438 -41.65 -6.22 -12.65
N PRO A 439 -41.02 -6.57 -13.79
CA PRO A 439 -41.73 -6.79 -15.05
C PRO A 439 -42.85 -7.83 -14.97
N ASP A 440 -42.64 -8.94 -14.30
CA ASP A 440 -43.59 -10.04 -14.10
C ASP A 440 -44.83 -9.59 -13.33
N VAL A 441 -44.66 -8.86 -12.26
CA VAL A 441 -45.73 -8.36 -11.42
C VAL A 441 -46.51 -7.28 -12.13
N LEU A 442 -45.79 -6.27 -12.69
CA LEU A 442 -46.44 -5.13 -13.34
C LEU A 442 -47.23 -5.57 -14.58
N LEU A 443 -46.66 -6.45 -15.40
CA LEU A 443 -47.31 -6.97 -16.61
C LEU A 443 -48.59 -7.72 -16.29
N SER A 444 -48.71 -8.40 -15.13
CA SER A 444 -49.94 -9.07 -14.71
C SER A 444 -51.08 -8.10 -14.40
N LYS A 445 -50.77 -6.82 -14.07
CA LYS A 445 -51.74 -5.78 -13.74
C LYS A 445 -52.09 -4.90 -14.94
N CYS A 446 -51.47 -5.12 -16.10
CA CYS A 446 -51.72 -4.38 -17.32
C CYS A 446 -52.85 -5.00 -18.15
N THR A 447 -53.82 -4.14 -18.52
CA THR A 447 -54.96 -4.51 -19.40
C THR A 447 -54.77 -3.96 -20.81
N SER A 448 -53.84 -3.02 -21.01
CA SER A 448 -53.55 -2.36 -22.29
C SER A 448 -52.06 -2.06 -22.43
N TYR A 449 -51.64 -1.68 -23.60
CA TYR A 449 -50.28 -1.22 -23.91
C TYR A 449 -50.28 -0.07 -24.94
N VAL A 450 -49.17 0.66 -25.01
CA VAL A 450 -48.96 1.72 -26.01
C VAL A 450 -48.15 1.17 -27.18
N GLU A 451 -48.62 1.35 -28.41
CA GLU A 451 -47.87 1.05 -29.62
C GLU A 451 -48.24 2.11 -30.72
N ASN A 452 -47.21 2.70 -31.31
CA ASN A 452 -47.36 3.81 -32.29
C ASN A 452 -48.22 4.96 -31.78
N GLY A 453 -48.08 5.29 -30.48
CA GLY A 453 -48.82 6.37 -29.83
C GLY A 453 -50.29 6.04 -29.55
N ARG A 454 -50.76 4.83 -29.79
CA ARG A 454 -52.14 4.38 -29.54
C ARG A 454 -52.22 3.40 -28.38
N VAL A 455 -53.26 3.52 -27.58
CA VAL A 455 -53.54 2.54 -26.51
C VAL A 455 -54.34 1.39 -27.13
N LEU A 456 -53.78 0.18 -27.00
CA LEU A 456 -54.36 -1.06 -27.52
C LEU A 456 -54.62 -2.04 -26.36
N PRO A 457 -55.64 -2.92 -26.47
CA PRO A 457 -55.87 -3.96 -25.46
C PRO A 457 -54.70 -4.94 -25.39
N MET A 458 -54.34 -5.38 -24.19
CA MET A 458 -53.25 -6.32 -23.98
C MET A 458 -53.56 -7.65 -24.65
N THR A 459 -52.70 -8.10 -25.55
CA THR A 459 -52.82 -9.38 -26.25
C THR A 459 -51.78 -10.37 -25.74
N ALA A 460 -52.08 -11.68 -25.88
CA ALA A 460 -51.09 -12.73 -25.52
C ALA A 460 -49.81 -12.59 -26.33
N ALA A 461 -49.87 -12.24 -27.62
CA ALA A 461 -48.72 -12.06 -28.47
C ALA A 461 -47.84 -10.85 -28.02
N TYR A 462 -48.43 -9.73 -27.59
CA TYR A 462 -47.68 -8.60 -27.10
C TYR A 462 -47.05 -8.91 -25.74
N ARG A 463 -47.76 -9.61 -24.86
CA ARG A 463 -47.25 -10.07 -23.56
C ARG A 463 -46.04 -10.97 -23.76
N GLU A 464 -46.07 -11.90 -24.70
CA GLU A 464 -44.96 -12.75 -25.05
C GLU A 464 -43.74 -11.96 -25.58
N ARG A 465 -43.97 -10.94 -26.43
CA ARG A 465 -42.92 -10.01 -26.88
C ARG A 465 -42.22 -9.30 -25.70
N VAL A 466 -42.98 -8.81 -24.73
CA VAL A 466 -42.45 -8.13 -23.54
C VAL A 466 -41.65 -9.13 -22.69
N GLU A 467 -42.16 -10.35 -22.48
CA GLU A 467 -41.46 -11.37 -21.75
C GLU A 467 -40.14 -11.83 -22.42
N GLN A 468 -40.15 -11.92 -23.79
CA GLN A 468 -38.95 -12.19 -24.56
C GLN A 468 -37.93 -11.05 -24.45
N ALA A 469 -38.37 -9.79 -24.51
CA ALA A 469 -37.50 -8.63 -24.30
C ALA A 469 -36.90 -8.61 -22.89
N ASN A 470 -37.71 -8.89 -21.87
CA ASN A 470 -37.25 -9.02 -20.48
C ASN A 470 -36.21 -10.13 -20.35
N LYS A 471 -36.43 -11.32 -20.93
CA LYS A 471 -35.49 -12.44 -20.93
C LYS A 471 -34.19 -12.10 -21.66
N ALA A 472 -34.27 -11.40 -22.79
CA ALA A 472 -33.09 -10.95 -23.54
C ALA A 472 -32.24 -9.95 -22.76
N MET A 473 -32.87 -9.00 -22.07
CA MET A 473 -32.21 -8.06 -21.17
C MET A 473 -31.60 -8.79 -19.96
N ALA A 474 -32.34 -9.69 -19.34
CA ALA A 474 -31.86 -10.49 -18.20
C ALA A 474 -30.69 -11.42 -18.58
N ALA A 475 -30.69 -11.99 -19.79
CA ALA A 475 -29.57 -12.78 -20.31
C ALA A 475 -28.27 -11.96 -20.48
N ARG A 476 -28.39 -10.64 -20.62
CA ARG A 476 -27.27 -9.67 -20.62
C ARG A 476 -26.94 -9.13 -19.22
N ALA A 477 -27.43 -9.80 -18.19
CA ALA A 477 -27.24 -9.41 -16.79
C ALA A 477 -27.81 -8.02 -16.42
N LEU A 478 -28.79 -7.52 -17.17
CA LEU A 478 -29.44 -6.25 -16.86
C LEU A 478 -30.47 -6.43 -15.76
N ARG A 479 -30.51 -5.48 -14.82
CA ARG A 479 -31.64 -5.32 -13.90
C ARG A 479 -32.78 -4.64 -14.66
N VAL A 480 -33.89 -5.33 -14.84
CA VAL A 480 -35.01 -4.81 -15.64
C VAL A 480 -36.11 -4.28 -14.73
N LEU A 481 -36.58 -3.07 -15.03
CA LEU A 481 -37.80 -2.47 -14.47
C LEU A 481 -38.79 -2.24 -15.57
N ALA A 482 -40.06 -2.48 -15.26
CA ALA A 482 -41.20 -2.15 -16.12
C ALA A 482 -41.82 -0.83 -15.67
N CYS A 483 -42.45 -0.13 -16.63
CA CYS A 483 -43.26 1.06 -16.42
C CYS A 483 -44.65 0.88 -17.04
N ALA A 484 -45.65 1.38 -16.34
CA ALA A 484 -47.00 1.50 -16.85
C ALA A 484 -47.61 2.84 -16.44
N GLU A 485 -48.62 3.30 -17.21
CA GLU A 485 -49.38 4.52 -16.92
C GLU A 485 -50.86 4.20 -16.74
N ARG A 486 -51.56 5.07 -16.01
CA ARG A 486 -53.01 5.10 -15.97
C ARG A 486 -53.47 6.55 -15.93
N ARG A 487 -54.54 6.86 -16.69
CA ARG A 487 -55.16 8.18 -16.69
C ARG A 487 -56.37 8.19 -15.79
N TRP A 488 -56.55 9.29 -15.09
CA TRP A 488 -57.68 9.55 -14.20
C TRP A 488 -58.29 10.90 -14.54
N ASP A 489 -59.63 10.96 -14.61
CA ASP A 489 -60.37 12.21 -14.88
C ASP A 489 -60.25 13.22 -13.73
N ALA A 490 -59.98 12.72 -12.50
CA ALA A 490 -59.74 13.53 -11.31
C ALA A 490 -58.74 12.80 -10.38
N LYS A 491 -58.27 13.46 -9.31
CA LYS A 491 -57.45 12.87 -8.28
C LYS A 491 -58.11 11.58 -7.74
N PRO A 492 -57.43 10.45 -7.70
CA PRO A 492 -57.93 9.19 -7.14
C PRO A 492 -58.49 9.39 -5.72
N VAL A 493 -59.57 8.68 -5.41
CA VAL A 493 -60.22 8.74 -4.11
C VAL A 493 -59.48 8.03 -3.01
N SER A 494 -58.53 7.15 -3.37
CA SER A 494 -57.70 6.42 -2.44
C SER A 494 -56.27 6.33 -3.00
N ASP A 495 -55.27 6.38 -2.15
CA ASP A 495 -53.85 6.15 -2.42
C ASP A 495 -53.39 4.72 -2.09
N GLU A 496 -54.35 3.87 -1.70
CA GLU A 496 -54.06 2.46 -1.42
C GLU A 496 -53.52 1.73 -2.66
N PRO A 497 -52.48 0.93 -2.52
CA PRO A 497 -51.85 0.21 -3.64
C PRO A 497 -52.84 -0.65 -4.44
N GLU A 498 -53.76 -1.34 -3.76
CA GLU A 498 -54.75 -2.20 -4.40
C GLU A 498 -55.72 -1.42 -5.31
N PHE A 499 -55.96 -0.14 -5.01
CA PHE A 499 -56.80 0.75 -5.81
C PHE A 499 -56.02 1.35 -7.00
N LEU A 500 -54.76 1.75 -6.79
CA LEU A 500 -53.93 2.38 -7.81
C LEU A 500 -53.36 1.35 -8.81
N GLU A 501 -52.92 0.19 -8.37
CA GLU A 501 -52.17 -0.77 -9.17
C GLU A 501 -53.06 -1.78 -9.89
N ARG A 502 -54.06 -1.32 -10.63
CA ARG A 502 -54.94 -2.13 -11.46
C ARG A 502 -55.27 -1.42 -12.77
N GLU A 503 -55.66 -2.19 -13.79
CA GLU A 503 -56.05 -1.70 -15.10
C GLU A 503 -55.01 -0.73 -15.72
N LEU A 504 -53.74 -1.10 -15.58
CA LEU A 504 -52.62 -0.31 -16.04
C LEU A 504 -52.42 -0.46 -17.54
N CYS A 505 -51.85 0.59 -18.17
CA CYS A 505 -51.42 0.59 -19.57
C CYS A 505 -49.90 0.45 -19.61
N PHE A 506 -49.37 -0.65 -20.15
CA PHE A 506 -47.94 -0.90 -20.22
C PHE A 506 -47.24 0.13 -21.13
N THR A 507 -46.15 0.76 -20.64
CA THR A 507 -45.39 1.78 -21.36
C THR A 507 -44.06 1.26 -21.87
N GLY A 508 -43.37 0.41 -21.10
CA GLY A 508 -42.09 -0.14 -21.54
C GLY A 508 -41.25 -0.80 -20.41
N LEU A 509 -40.07 -1.27 -20.79
CA LEU A 509 -39.04 -1.77 -19.91
C LEU A 509 -37.80 -0.89 -20.01
N CYS A 510 -37.07 -0.78 -18.92
CA CYS A 510 -35.68 -0.31 -18.95
C CYS A 510 -34.75 -1.32 -18.29
N GLY A 511 -33.62 -1.57 -18.96
CA GLY A 511 -32.56 -2.44 -18.49
C GLY A 511 -31.39 -1.60 -18.00
N MET A 512 -30.93 -1.87 -16.78
CA MET A 512 -29.84 -1.13 -16.16
C MET A 512 -28.78 -2.08 -15.62
N ILE A 513 -27.57 -1.60 -15.55
CA ILE A 513 -26.41 -2.34 -15.03
C ILE A 513 -25.50 -1.38 -14.28
N ASP A 514 -24.73 -1.89 -13.33
CA ASP A 514 -23.55 -1.21 -12.78
C ASP A 514 -22.38 -1.50 -13.73
N PRO A 515 -21.94 -0.53 -14.56
CA PRO A 515 -20.99 -0.77 -15.61
C PRO A 515 -19.60 -1.06 -15.05
N VAL A 516 -18.87 -1.92 -15.74
CA VAL A 516 -17.45 -2.16 -15.49
C VAL A 516 -16.65 -0.86 -15.66
N ARG A 517 -15.65 -0.65 -14.82
CA ARG A 517 -14.71 0.48 -15.01
C ARG A 517 -13.88 0.27 -16.28
N PRO A 518 -13.68 1.28 -17.13
CA PRO A 518 -12.99 1.12 -18.42
C PRO A 518 -11.57 0.55 -18.34
N GLU A 519 -10.83 0.88 -17.28
CA GLU A 519 -9.45 0.48 -17.06
C GLU A 519 -9.30 -0.95 -16.53
N VAL A 520 -10.35 -1.54 -15.97
CA VAL A 520 -10.29 -2.87 -15.33
C VAL A 520 -9.96 -3.99 -16.30
N ALA A 521 -10.51 -3.96 -17.51
CA ALA A 521 -10.22 -4.99 -18.51
C ALA A 521 -8.73 -5.06 -18.87
N ALA A 522 -8.07 -3.90 -19.04
CA ALA A 522 -6.64 -3.82 -19.28
C ALA A 522 -5.84 -4.32 -18.07
N ALA A 523 -6.24 -3.92 -16.85
CA ALA A 523 -5.60 -4.34 -15.61
C ALA A 523 -5.71 -5.86 -15.37
N ILE A 524 -6.85 -6.49 -15.65
CA ILE A 524 -7.03 -7.94 -15.57
C ILE A 524 -6.11 -8.67 -16.56
N LYS A 525 -5.98 -8.15 -17.78
CA LYS A 525 -5.06 -8.72 -18.78
C LYS A 525 -3.62 -8.63 -18.28
N GLU A 526 -3.21 -7.48 -17.75
CA GLU A 526 -1.87 -7.28 -17.20
C GLU A 526 -1.60 -8.21 -15.99
N CYS A 527 -2.57 -8.41 -15.08
CA CYS A 527 -2.48 -9.40 -14.02
C CYS A 527 -2.15 -10.79 -14.55
N ARG A 528 -2.85 -11.23 -15.59
CA ARG A 528 -2.64 -12.56 -16.18
C ARG A 528 -1.27 -12.69 -16.83
N GLU A 529 -0.82 -11.67 -17.57
CA GLU A 529 0.53 -11.62 -18.14
C GLU A 529 1.60 -11.65 -17.04
N ALA A 530 1.32 -11.01 -15.91
CA ALA A 530 2.18 -10.99 -14.72
C ALA A 530 2.14 -12.29 -13.89
N GLY A 531 1.37 -13.30 -14.31
CA GLY A 531 1.19 -14.55 -13.58
C GLY A 531 0.35 -14.43 -12.30
N ILE A 532 -0.47 -13.39 -12.21
CA ILE A 532 -1.38 -13.13 -11.09
C ILE A 532 -2.77 -13.58 -11.50
N ARG A 533 -3.45 -14.30 -10.61
CA ARG A 533 -4.79 -14.81 -10.84
C ARG A 533 -5.85 -13.90 -10.21
N PRO A 534 -6.67 -13.20 -11.00
CA PRO A 534 -7.83 -12.48 -10.50
C PRO A 534 -8.99 -13.45 -10.24
N ILE A 535 -9.68 -13.26 -9.12
CA ILE A 535 -10.86 -14.01 -8.69
C ILE A 535 -11.94 -13.01 -8.34
N MET A 536 -13.14 -13.21 -8.87
CA MET A 536 -14.32 -12.39 -8.56
C MET A 536 -15.12 -13.03 -7.43
N ILE A 537 -15.42 -12.25 -6.41
CA ILE A 537 -16.26 -12.64 -5.28
C ILE A 537 -17.40 -11.63 -5.18
N THR A 538 -18.67 -12.06 -5.17
CA THR A 538 -19.82 -11.13 -5.20
C THR A 538 -21.07 -11.70 -4.52
N GLY A 539 -21.91 -10.79 -4.00
CA GLY A 539 -23.26 -11.11 -3.56
C GLY A 539 -24.29 -11.26 -4.70
N ASP A 540 -23.90 -10.94 -5.94
CA ASP A 540 -24.79 -10.97 -7.11
C ASP A 540 -25.18 -12.40 -7.54
N HIS A 541 -26.18 -12.46 -8.45
CA HIS A 541 -26.59 -13.70 -9.09
C HIS A 541 -25.47 -14.27 -9.96
N ILE A 542 -25.36 -15.60 -10.00
CA ILE A 542 -24.27 -16.31 -10.70
C ILE A 542 -24.19 -15.96 -12.20
N ASP A 543 -25.32 -15.80 -12.87
CA ASP A 543 -25.36 -15.49 -14.30
C ASP A 543 -24.80 -14.07 -14.57
N THR A 544 -25.17 -13.09 -13.73
CA THR A 544 -24.65 -11.73 -13.78
C THR A 544 -23.13 -11.71 -13.55
N ALA A 545 -22.68 -12.39 -12.49
CA ALA A 545 -21.26 -12.47 -12.15
C ALA A 545 -20.46 -13.18 -13.26
N ALA A 546 -20.98 -14.27 -13.82
CA ALA A 546 -20.33 -15.02 -14.90
C ALA A 546 -20.27 -14.22 -16.21
N ALA A 547 -21.29 -13.44 -16.54
CA ALA A 547 -21.31 -12.58 -17.73
C ALA A 547 -20.21 -11.49 -17.64
N ILE A 548 -20.15 -10.76 -16.53
CA ILE A 548 -19.12 -9.73 -16.28
C ILE A 548 -17.72 -10.37 -16.23
N ALA A 549 -17.58 -11.51 -15.57
CA ALA A 549 -16.29 -12.19 -15.46
C ALA A 549 -15.75 -12.70 -16.80
N ARG A 550 -16.64 -13.11 -17.75
CA ARG A 550 -16.25 -13.45 -19.13
C ARG A 550 -15.82 -12.20 -19.91
N GLU A 551 -16.57 -11.12 -19.80
CA GLU A 551 -16.24 -9.82 -20.43
C GLU A 551 -14.85 -9.34 -20.01
N LEU A 552 -14.55 -9.44 -18.71
CA LEU A 552 -13.25 -9.05 -18.12
C LEU A 552 -12.14 -10.09 -18.37
N GLY A 553 -12.45 -11.29 -18.85
CA GLY A 553 -11.49 -12.36 -19.00
C GLY A 553 -11.07 -13.03 -17.67
N ILE A 554 -11.79 -12.83 -16.56
CA ILE A 554 -11.59 -13.54 -15.30
C ILE A 554 -12.05 -15.00 -15.42
N LEU A 555 -13.21 -15.21 -16.04
CA LEU A 555 -13.75 -16.54 -16.34
C LEU A 555 -13.31 -16.95 -17.75
N THR A 556 -12.52 -18.02 -17.83
CA THR A 556 -11.91 -18.52 -19.06
C THR A 556 -12.18 -20.01 -19.22
N ASP A 557 -11.87 -20.58 -20.40
CA ASP A 557 -11.96 -22.02 -20.62
C ASP A 557 -11.15 -22.79 -19.57
N GLY A 558 -11.76 -23.82 -18.97
CA GLY A 558 -11.16 -24.59 -17.89
C GLY A 558 -11.40 -24.05 -16.47
N THR A 559 -12.07 -22.88 -16.34
CA THR A 559 -12.50 -22.33 -15.06
C THR A 559 -14.02 -22.19 -15.00
N TYR A 560 -14.59 -22.21 -13.78
CA TYR A 560 -16.05 -22.15 -13.61
C TYR A 560 -16.46 -21.22 -12.46
N ALA A 561 -17.76 -20.94 -12.40
CA ALA A 561 -18.40 -20.14 -11.37
C ALA A 561 -19.18 -21.05 -10.41
N VAL A 562 -19.19 -20.71 -9.11
CA VAL A 562 -19.97 -21.41 -8.07
C VAL A 562 -20.77 -20.42 -7.24
N THR A 563 -21.87 -20.91 -6.65
CA THR A 563 -22.64 -20.14 -5.67
C THR A 563 -22.17 -20.43 -4.24
N GLY A 564 -22.45 -19.50 -3.30
CA GLY A 564 -22.20 -19.71 -1.88
C GLY A 564 -22.89 -20.96 -1.34
N ALA A 565 -24.11 -21.28 -1.82
CA ALA A 565 -24.83 -22.49 -1.43
C ALA A 565 -24.09 -23.77 -1.87
N GLN A 566 -23.54 -23.80 -3.09
CA GLN A 566 -22.70 -24.92 -3.55
C GLN A 566 -21.39 -24.99 -2.75
N LEU A 567 -20.77 -23.87 -2.46
CA LEU A 567 -19.56 -23.80 -1.64
C LEU A 567 -19.79 -24.32 -0.22
N SER A 568 -20.97 -24.05 0.38
CA SER A 568 -21.32 -24.56 1.72
C SER A 568 -21.55 -26.07 1.75
N GLN A 569 -21.84 -26.71 0.62
CA GLN A 569 -22.03 -28.15 0.53
C GLN A 569 -20.70 -28.93 0.43
N LEU A 570 -19.62 -28.27 0.04
CA LEU A 570 -18.30 -28.89 -0.06
C LEU A 570 -17.64 -28.97 1.33
N SER A 571 -17.05 -30.09 1.69
CA SER A 571 -16.14 -30.20 2.82
C SER A 571 -14.86 -29.39 2.55
N ASP A 572 -14.02 -29.19 3.55
CA ASP A 572 -12.75 -28.45 3.36
C ASP A 572 -11.77 -29.26 2.51
N GLU A 573 -11.80 -30.59 2.60
CA GLU A 573 -11.01 -31.48 1.76
C GLU A 573 -11.44 -31.38 0.29
N GLU A 574 -12.74 -31.54 0.00
CA GLU A 574 -13.29 -31.43 -1.36
C GLU A 574 -13.02 -30.04 -1.95
N PHE A 575 -13.18 -28.98 -1.14
CA PHE A 575 -12.88 -27.61 -1.59
C PHE A 575 -11.40 -27.44 -1.91
N SER A 576 -10.48 -28.04 -1.14
CA SER A 576 -9.05 -27.99 -1.38
C SER A 576 -8.60 -28.60 -2.71
N GLU A 577 -9.39 -29.50 -3.29
CA GLU A 577 -9.11 -30.11 -4.59
C GLU A 577 -9.58 -29.24 -5.76
N VAL A 578 -10.70 -28.51 -5.61
CA VAL A 578 -11.37 -27.83 -6.72
C VAL A 578 -11.17 -26.32 -6.78
N PHE A 579 -10.80 -25.68 -5.67
CA PHE A 579 -10.76 -24.19 -5.58
C PHE A 579 -9.88 -23.54 -6.65
N LYS A 580 -8.82 -24.23 -7.09
CA LYS A 580 -7.95 -23.75 -8.16
C LYS A 580 -8.64 -23.59 -9.52
N ASN A 581 -9.75 -24.28 -9.74
CA ASN A 581 -10.50 -24.20 -10.99
C ASN A 581 -11.67 -23.21 -10.90
N ILE A 582 -11.93 -22.63 -9.73
CA ILE A 582 -12.99 -21.66 -9.52
C ILE A 582 -12.42 -20.25 -9.68
N SER A 583 -13.00 -19.45 -10.56
CA SER A 583 -12.62 -18.04 -10.76
C SER A 583 -13.71 -17.06 -10.34
N VAL A 584 -14.94 -17.54 -10.11
CA VAL A 584 -16.07 -16.67 -9.73
C VAL A 584 -16.87 -17.34 -8.60
N TYR A 585 -17.09 -16.59 -7.54
CA TYR A 585 -17.92 -16.96 -6.42
C TYR A 585 -19.10 -15.99 -6.32
N ALA A 586 -20.32 -16.46 -6.51
CA ALA A 586 -21.54 -15.67 -6.55
C ALA A 586 -22.46 -15.97 -5.35
N ARG A 587 -23.28 -14.99 -4.91
CA ARG A 587 -24.15 -15.11 -3.73
C ARG A 587 -23.43 -15.62 -2.49
N VAL A 588 -22.23 -15.09 -2.25
CA VAL A 588 -21.42 -15.48 -1.09
C VAL A 588 -21.79 -14.67 0.16
N GLN A 589 -21.62 -15.30 1.32
CA GLN A 589 -21.71 -14.70 2.63
C GLN A 589 -20.31 -14.36 3.17
N PRO A 590 -20.17 -13.56 4.23
CA PRO A 590 -18.89 -13.17 4.79
C PRO A 590 -17.96 -14.35 5.14
N GLU A 591 -18.52 -15.43 5.71
CA GLU A 591 -17.77 -16.61 6.07
C GLU A 591 -17.14 -17.30 4.84
N HIS A 592 -17.86 -17.27 3.71
CA HIS A 592 -17.37 -17.82 2.44
C HIS A 592 -16.16 -17.05 1.94
N LYS A 593 -16.16 -15.70 2.07
CA LYS A 593 -15.02 -14.86 1.66
C LYS A 593 -13.76 -15.26 2.43
N THR A 594 -13.87 -15.39 3.74
CA THR A 594 -12.77 -15.84 4.60
C THR A 594 -12.29 -17.26 4.25
N ARG A 595 -13.21 -18.19 4.00
CA ARG A 595 -12.89 -19.55 3.59
C ARG A 595 -12.11 -19.60 2.27
N ILE A 596 -12.52 -18.82 1.28
CA ILE A 596 -11.83 -18.72 -0.02
C ILE A 596 -10.42 -18.21 0.15
N VAL A 597 -10.24 -17.10 0.87
CA VAL A 597 -8.91 -16.51 1.13
C VAL A 597 -8.00 -17.50 1.85
N ASN A 598 -8.50 -18.16 2.90
CA ASN A 598 -7.73 -19.13 3.67
C ASN A 598 -7.32 -20.35 2.85
N ALA A 599 -8.16 -20.83 1.91
CA ALA A 599 -7.81 -21.94 1.03
C ALA A 599 -6.62 -21.59 0.13
N TRP A 600 -6.60 -20.40 -0.47
CA TRP A 600 -5.48 -19.94 -1.28
C TRP A 600 -4.20 -19.78 -0.47
N ARG A 601 -4.29 -19.19 0.73
CA ARG A 601 -3.14 -19.02 1.65
C ARG A 601 -2.60 -20.36 2.14
N ALA A 602 -3.48 -21.29 2.53
CA ALA A 602 -3.09 -22.64 2.97
C ALA A 602 -2.36 -23.43 1.87
N ALA A 603 -2.70 -23.17 0.61
CA ALA A 603 -2.00 -23.72 -0.55
C ALA A 603 -0.66 -22.99 -0.86
N GLY A 604 -0.26 -22.01 -0.06
CA GLY A 604 1.00 -21.29 -0.18
C GLY A 604 1.02 -20.11 -1.15
N TYR A 605 -0.15 -19.67 -1.63
CA TYR A 605 -0.26 -18.50 -2.52
C TYR A 605 -0.37 -17.21 -1.72
N VAL A 606 0.39 -16.20 -2.12
CA VAL A 606 0.24 -14.83 -1.59
C VAL A 606 -1.04 -14.23 -2.15
N THR A 607 -1.99 -13.99 -1.24
CA THR A 607 -3.38 -13.67 -1.58
C THR A 607 -3.74 -12.27 -1.11
N ALA A 608 -4.20 -11.43 -2.05
CA ALA A 608 -4.83 -10.14 -1.75
C ALA A 608 -6.36 -10.30 -1.69
N MET A 609 -7.03 -9.55 -0.80
CA MET A 609 -8.48 -9.49 -0.69
C MET A 609 -8.97 -8.06 -0.61
N THR A 610 -9.93 -7.69 -1.47
CA THR A 610 -10.57 -6.37 -1.45
C THR A 610 -11.96 -6.42 -0.81
N GLY A 611 -12.38 -5.31 -0.21
CA GLY A 611 -13.73 -5.16 0.28
C GLY A 611 -14.02 -3.74 0.77
N ASP A 612 -15.31 -3.41 0.90
CA ASP A 612 -15.81 -2.10 1.29
C ASP A 612 -16.70 -2.13 2.54
N GLY A 613 -17.34 -3.27 2.82
CA GLY A 613 -18.30 -3.44 3.91
C GLY A 613 -17.71 -4.00 5.20
N VAL A 614 -18.40 -3.79 6.33
CA VAL A 614 -18.07 -4.40 7.63
C VAL A 614 -17.89 -5.92 7.51
N ASN A 615 -18.73 -6.54 6.67
CA ASN A 615 -18.71 -7.97 6.42
C ASN A 615 -17.44 -8.49 5.74
N ASP A 616 -16.64 -7.59 5.15
CA ASP A 616 -15.40 -7.94 4.47
C ASP A 616 -14.17 -7.86 5.38
N ALA A 617 -14.28 -7.15 6.50
CA ALA A 617 -13.16 -6.94 7.40
C ALA A 617 -12.48 -8.24 7.87
N PRO A 618 -13.19 -9.33 8.21
CA PRO A 618 -12.55 -10.59 8.57
C PRO A 618 -11.75 -11.21 7.43
N SER A 619 -12.24 -11.17 6.20
CA SER A 619 -11.55 -11.70 5.01
C SER A 619 -10.36 -10.84 4.61
N ILE A 620 -10.48 -9.51 4.71
CA ILE A 620 -9.40 -8.54 4.49
C ILE A 620 -8.27 -8.79 5.49
N LYS A 621 -8.59 -8.92 6.77
CA LYS A 621 -7.61 -9.21 7.83
C LYS A 621 -6.96 -10.58 7.70
N SER A 622 -7.68 -11.55 7.14
CA SER A 622 -7.17 -12.91 6.92
C SER A 622 -6.25 -13.02 5.71
N ALA A 623 -6.30 -12.08 4.77
CA ALA A 623 -5.45 -12.08 3.58
C ALA A 623 -3.99 -11.78 3.94
N ASP A 624 -3.06 -12.10 3.01
CA ASP A 624 -1.66 -11.64 3.13
C ASP A 624 -1.55 -10.15 2.81
N ILE A 625 -2.50 -9.63 2.03
CA ILE A 625 -2.64 -8.22 1.67
C ILE A 625 -4.12 -7.86 1.75
N GLY A 626 -4.50 -7.19 2.81
CA GLY A 626 -5.84 -6.61 2.94
C GLY A 626 -5.95 -5.28 2.19
N VAL A 627 -6.96 -5.14 1.33
CA VAL A 627 -7.19 -3.93 0.52
C VAL A 627 -8.56 -3.35 0.84
N GLY A 628 -8.59 -2.17 1.43
CA GLY A 628 -9.83 -1.43 1.74
C GLY A 628 -10.14 -0.37 0.67
N MET A 629 -11.43 -0.11 0.46
CA MET A 629 -11.89 0.99 -0.39
C MET A 629 -11.79 2.32 0.37
N GLY A 630 -11.37 3.38 -0.31
CA GLY A 630 -11.16 4.70 0.30
C GLY A 630 -12.42 5.55 0.29
N ILE A 631 -13.22 5.47 -0.78
CA ILE A 631 -14.45 6.24 -0.97
C ILE A 631 -15.64 5.51 -0.36
N THR A 632 -15.90 4.28 -0.81
CA THR A 632 -17.07 3.48 -0.37
C THR A 632 -16.80 2.65 0.88
N GLY A 633 -15.53 2.44 1.23
CA GLY A 633 -15.14 1.59 2.35
C GLY A 633 -15.49 2.18 3.70
N THR A 634 -16.00 1.31 4.59
CA THR A 634 -16.24 1.65 6.00
C THR A 634 -14.93 1.82 6.75
N ASP A 635 -14.95 2.54 7.87
CA ASP A 635 -13.77 2.73 8.72
C ASP A 635 -13.21 1.40 9.24
N VAL A 636 -14.08 0.41 9.42
CA VAL A 636 -13.69 -0.95 9.81
C VAL A 636 -12.83 -1.62 8.74
N THR A 637 -13.27 -1.57 7.48
CA THR A 637 -12.50 -2.14 6.36
C THR A 637 -11.19 -1.41 6.17
N LYS A 638 -11.19 -0.07 6.23
CA LYS A 638 -9.97 0.74 6.18
C LYS A 638 -9.01 0.39 7.31
N SER A 639 -9.52 0.17 8.51
CA SER A 639 -8.70 -0.18 9.69
C SER A 639 -8.13 -1.61 9.62
N ALA A 640 -8.87 -2.55 9.05
CA ALA A 640 -8.42 -3.92 8.85
C ALA A 640 -7.41 -4.06 7.71
N ALA A 641 -7.41 -3.12 6.75
CA ALA A 641 -6.62 -3.18 5.53
C ALA A 641 -5.14 -2.79 5.73
N ASP A 642 -4.28 -3.41 4.96
CA ASP A 642 -2.86 -3.06 4.82
C ASP A 642 -2.63 -1.93 3.81
N MET A 643 -3.53 -1.81 2.83
CA MET A 643 -3.56 -0.79 1.80
C MET A 643 -4.98 -0.28 1.59
N VAL A 644 -5.13 1.03 1.36
CA VAL A 644 -6.41 1.68 1.03
C VAL A 644 -6.33 2.31 -0.35
N LEU A 645 -7.34 2.05 -1.20
CA LEU A 645 -7.45 2.62 -2.54
C LEU A 645 -8.21 3.94 -2.48
N ALA A 646 -7.54 5.06 -2.71
CA ALA A 646 -8.18 6.38 -2.67
C ALA A 646 -9.24 6.59 -3.77
N ASP A 647 -9.22 5.77 -4.83
CA ASP A 647 -10.11 5.84 -6.00
C ASP A 647 -11.02 4.61 -6.16
N ASP A 648 -10.99 3.68 -5.21
CA ASP A 648 -11.75 2.42 -5.23
C ASP A 648 -11.56 1.59 -6.52
N ASN A 649 -10.40 1.67 -7.18
CA ASN A 649 -10.20 1.11 -8.49
C ASN A 649 -9.29 -0.12 -8.48
N PHE A 650 -9.73 -1.23 -9.07
CA PHE A 650 -8.93 -2.44 -9.22
C PHE A 650 -7.59 -2.20 -9.94
N ALA A 651 -7.56 -1.31 -10.95
CA ALA A 651 -6.33 -1.00 -11.68
C ALA A 651 -5.24 -0.41 -10.77
N THR A 652 -5.63 0.28 -9.71
CA THR A 652 -4.70 0.80 -8.71
C THR A 652 -4.01 -0.31 -7.91
N ILE A 653 -4.68 -1.46 -7.69
CA ILE A 653 -4.05 -2.64 -7.07
C ILE A 653 -2.93 -3.17 -7.97
N VAL A 654 -3.20 -3.26 -9.27
CA VAL A 654 -2.22 -3.75 -10.27
C VAL A 654 -1.01 -2.82 -10.33
N ALA A 655 -1.25 -1.50 -10.36
CA ALA A 655 -0.21 -0.49 -10.29
C ALA A 655 0.61 -0.56 -8.98
N ALA A 656 -0.04 -0.89 -7.85
CA ALA A 656 0.64 -1.10 -6.58
C ALA A 656 1.50 -2.37 -6.58
N VAL A 657 1.06 -3.44 -7.24
CA VAL A 657 1.88 -4.66 -7.44
C VAL A 657 3.10 -4.37 -8.30
N GLU A 658 2.94 -3.63 -9.41
CA GLU A 658 4.06 -3.17 -10.25
C GLU A 658 5.09 -2.41 -9.42
N GLU A 659 4.62 -1.46 -8.63
CA GLU A 659 5.47 -0.64 -7.76
C GLU A 659 6.15 -1.47 -6.67
N GLY A 660 5.44 -2.42 -6.05
CA GLY A 660 6.01 -3.35 -5.07
C GLY A 660 7.14 -4.22 -5.67
N ARG A 661 6.97 -4.71 -6.89
CA ARG A 661 8.01 -5.42 -7.65
C ARG A 661 9.20 -4.53 -7.94
N ARG A 662 8.96 -3.27 -8.36
CA ARG A 662 10.02 -2.28 -8.63
C ARG A 662 10.84 -1.97 -7.39
N ILE A 663 10.18 -1.72 -6.25
CA ILE A 663 10.82 -1.43 -4.98
C ILE A 663 11.73 -2.59 -4.58
N TYR A 664 11.23 -3.81 -4.65
CA TYR A 664 12.00 -4.99 -4.30
C TYR A 664 13.21 -5.21 -5.23
N ASP A 665 13.02 -5.06 -6.54
CA ASP A 665 14.12 -5.16 -7.51
C ASP A 665 15.20 -4.09 -7.24
N ASN A 666 14.81 -2.86 -6.94
CA ASN A 666 15.74 -1.79 -6.62
C ASN A 666 16.48 -2.05 -5.29
N ILE A 667 15.78 -2.54 -4.27
CA ILE A 667 16.44 -2.97 -3.02
C ILE A 667 17.49 -4.06 -3.32
N ARG A 668 17.16 -5.05 -4.14
CA ARG A 668 18.12 -6.08 -4.53
C ARG A 668 19.33 -5.52 -5.30
N LYS A 669 19.11 -4.54 -6.18
CA LYS A 669 20.19 -3.86 -6.90
C LYS A 669 21.12 -3.13 -5.93
N CYS A 670 20.56 -2.42 -4.94
CA CYS A 670 21.33 -1.75 -3.90
C CYS A 670 22.13 -2.75 -3.05
N ILE A 671 21.49 -3.82 -2.60
CA ILE A 671 22.14 -4.87 -1.80
C ILE A 671 23.28 -5.51 -2.59
N GLN A 672 23.05 -5.89 -3.85
CA GLN A 672 24.07 -6.51 -4.69
C GLN A 672 25.25 -5.58 -4.96
N PHE A 673 24.97 -4.29 -5.18
CA PHE A 673 25.99 -3.25 -5.37
C PHE A 673 26.86 -3.13 -4.13
N LEU A 674 26.27 -2.85 -2.97
CA LEU A 674 27.01 -2.67 -1.71
C LEU A 674 27.80 -3.91 -1.29
N LEU A 675 27.21 -5.12 -1.42
CA LEU A 675 27.90 -6.36 -1.11
C LEU A 675 29.03 -6.64 -2.11
N GLY A 676 28.86 -6.29 -3.39
CA GLY A 676 29.88 -6.42 -4.42
C GLY A 676 31.08 -5.52 -4.16
N SER A 677 30.83 -4.27 -3.77
CA SER A 677 31.84 -3.29 -3.39
C SER A 677 32.64 -3.79 -2.18
N ASN A 678 32.02 -4.08 -1.07
CA ASN A 678 32.69 -4.60 0.13
C ASN A 678 33.46 -5.89 -0.15
N MET A 679 32.94 -6.79 -1.00
CA MET A 679 33.67 -8.00 -1.41
C MET A 679 34.94 -7.64 -2.19
N SER A 680 34.91 -6.60 -3.03
CA SER A 680 36.11 -6.15 -3.77
C SER A 680 37.18 -5.60 -2.86
N GLU A 681 36.79 -4.85 -1.85
CA GLU A 681 37.72 -4.31 -0.83
C GLU A 681 38.37 -5.43 -0.04
N VAL A 682 37.56 -6.38 0.48
CA VAL A 682 38.03 -7.54 1.24
C VAL A 682 39.03 -8.38 0.42
N ILE A 683 38.71 -8.69 -0.83
CA ILE A 683 39.57 -9.49 -1.72
C ILE A 683 40.86 -8.72 -2.03
N SER A 684 40.79 -7.42 -2.30
CA SER A 684 41.94 -6.58 -2.61
C SER A 684 42.92 -6.51 -1.43
N ILE A 685 42.45 -6.26 -0.23
CA ILE A 685 43.25 -6.21 1.00
C ILE A 685 43.82 -7.58 1.32
N PHE A 686 43.01 -8.62 1.23
CA PHE A 686 43.45 -9.99 1.49
C PHE A 686 44.56 -10.42 0.52
N ALA A 687 44.38 -10.15 -0.78
CA ALA A 687 45.38 -10.46 -1.80
C ALA A 687 46.69 -9.67 -1.60
N ALA A 688 46.61 -8.38 -1.35
CA ALA A 688 47.76 -7.51 -1.09
C ALA A 688 48.52 -7.97 0.18
N THR A 689 47.81 -8.31 1.24
CA THR A 689 48.39 -8.86 2.46
C THR A 689 49.17 -10.17 2.22
N LEU A 690 48.57 -11.09 1.42
CA LEU A 690 49.26 -12.31 1.03
C LEU A 690 50.51 -12.05 0.18
N MET A 691 50.49 -11.06 -0.69
CA MET A 691 51.60 -10.64 -1.53
C MET A 691 52.64 -9.80 -0.75
N GLY A 692 52.29 -9.18 0.36
CA GLY A 692 53.19 -8.53 1.30
C GLY A 692 53.34 -7.04 1.13
N PHE A 693 52.33 -6.35 0.68
CA PHE A 693 52.24 -4.89 0.60
C PHE A 693 50.89 -4.37 1.09
N THR A 694 50.85 -3.10 1.42
CA THR A 694 49.61 -2.43 1.84
C THR A 694 49.01 -1.72 0.64
N ILE A 695 47.77 -2.10 0.25
CA ILE A 695 47.10 -1.54 -0.93
C ILE A 695 46.23 -0.34 -0.56
N LEU A 696 45.52 -0.41 0.56
CA LEU A 696 44.58 0.59 1.07
C LEU A 696 44.66 0.66 2.59
N GLN A 697 44.46 1.85 3.15
CA GLN A 697 44.38 2.13 4.57
C GLN A 697 42.93 2.17 5.05
N PRO A 698 42.60 2.06 6.36
CA PRO A 698 41.25 2.12 6.89
C PRO A 698 40.47 3.38 6.47
N VAL A 699 41.15 4.52 6.45
CA VAL A 699 40.55 5.81 6.07
C VAL A 699 40.10 5.85 4.61
N HIS A 700 40.82 5.15 3.72
CA HIS A 700 40.44 5.03 2.30
C HIS A 700 39.12 4.27 2.13
N LEU A 701 38.97 3.16 2.86
CA LEU A 701 37.77 2.32 2.84
C LEU A 701 36.56 3.04 3.39
N LEU A 702 36.74 3.79 4.50
CA LEU A 702 35.67 4.62 5.04
C LEU A 702 35.18 5.68 4.04
N TRP A 703 36.09 6.31 3.28
CA TRP A 703 35.72 7.23 2.22
C TRP A 703 34.94 6.54 1.11
N ILE A 704 35.39 5.39 0.66
CA ILE A 704 34.76 4.61 -0.38
C ILE A 704 33.35 4.26 0.05
N ASN A 705 33.17 3.61 1.18
CA ASN A 705 31.86 3.19 1.71
C ASN A 705 30.89 4.37 1.89
N LEU A 706 31.40 5.54 2.37
CA LEU A 706 30.54 6.70 2.64
C LEU A 706 30.19 7.49 1.37
N VAL A 707 31.12 7.71 0.47
CA VAL A 707 30.98 8.64 -0.66
C VAL A 707 30.73 7.92 -1.98
N THR A 708 31.47 6.87 -2.30
CA THR A 708 31.36 6.22 -3.59
C THR A 708 30.32 5.10 -3.61
N ASP A 709 29.91 4.59 -2.44
CA ASP A 709 28.92 3.53 -2.32
C ASP A 709 27.53 4.03 -1.90
N CYS A 710 27.44 4.78 -0.79
CA CYS A 710 26.14 5.18 -0.25
C CYS A 710 25.32 6.04 -1.22
N PHE A 711 25.92 7.03 -1.87
CA PHE A 711 25.20 7.92 -2.77
C PHE A 711 24.70 7.20 -4.04
N PRO A 712 25.53 6.41 -4.77
CA PRO A 712 25.03 5.61 -5.88
C PRO A 712 24.00 4.55 -5.47
N ALA A 713 24.13 3.92 -4.31
CA ALA A 713 23.15 2.97 -3.80
C ALA A 713 21.77 3.61 -3.60
N LEU A 714 21.73 4.79 -2.97
CA LEU A 714 20.48 5.57 -2.83
C LEU A 714 19.88 5.93 -4.19
N ALA A 715 20.72 6.32 -5.15
CA ALA A 715 20.27 6.66 -6.49
C ALA A 715 19.74 5.43 -7.28
N LEU A 716 20.33 4.25 -7.07
CA LEU A 716 19.83 2.98 -7.62
C LEU A 716 18.44 2.63 -7.05
N GLY A 717 18.15 2.98 -5.81
CA GLY A 717 16.83 2.85 -5.19
C GLY A 717 15.74 3.63 -5.91
N MET A 718 16.09 4.66 -6.68
CA MET A 718 15.18 5.49 -7.47
C MET A 718 15.01 5.01 -8.93
N GLU A 719 15.61 3.85 -9.30
CA GLU A 719 15.53 3.35 -10.68
C GLU A 719 14.08 3.06 -11.07
N LYS A 720 13.73 3.33 -12.33
CA LYS A 720 12.41 3.05 -12.88
C LYS A 720 12.19 1.55 -13.03
N ALA A 721 10.92 1.14 -13.10
CA ALA A 721 10.55 -0.25 -13.38
C ALA A 721 11.14 -0.71 -14.72
N GLU A 722 11.65 -1.93 -14.76
CA GLU A 722 12.08 -2.55 -16.01
C GLU A 722 10.84 -2.88 -16.87
N PRO A 723 10.92 -2.76 -18.21
CA PRO A 723 9.75 -2.89 -19.09
C PRO A 723 9.06 -4.26 -19.06
N ASP A 724 9.75 -5.28 -18.55
CA ASP A 724 9.25 -6.65 -18.44
C ASP A 724 8.76 -7.02 -17.03
N ILE A 725 8.72 -6.07 -16.09
CA ILE A 725 8.43 -6.35 -14.67
C ILE A 725 7.05 -7.00 -14.46
N MET A 726 6.04 -6.58 -15.25
CA MET A 726 4.70 -7.15 -15.25
C MET A 726 4.52 -8.30 -16.27
N LYS A 727 5.62 -8.81 -16.84
CA LYS A 727 5.66 -10.05 -17.64
C LYS A 727 6.34 -11.19 -16.91
N ARG A 728 6.97 -10.91 -15.78
CA ARG A 728 7.62 -11.88 -14.91
C ARG A 728 6.59 -12.53 -13.99
N ARG A 729 6.75 -13.84 -13.74
CA ARG A 729 5.95 -14.53 -12.73
C ARG A 729 6.22 -13.96 -11.33
N PRO A 730 5.25 -14.01 -10.41
CA PRO A 730 5.46 -13.60 -9.03
C PRO A 730 6.60 -14.40 -8.40
N ARG A 731 7.43 -13.72 -7.61
CA ARG A 731 8.48 -14.40 -6.87
C ARG A 731 7.92 -15.17 -5.68
N ASP A 732 8.64 -16.19 -5.26
CA ASP A 732 8.35 -16.88 -4.00
C ASP A 732 8.66 -15.95 -2.81
N ALA A 733 7.66 -15.68 -1.96
CA ALA A 733 7.80 -14.85 -0.77
C ALA A 733 8.81 -15.42 0.25
N LYS A 734 9.03 -16.75 0.24
CA LYS A 734 9.98 -17.43 1.10
C LYS A 734 11.42 -17.40 0.57
N ALA A 735 11.61 -17.01 -0.69
CA ALA A 735 12.93 -16.94 -1.29
C ALA A 735 13.87 -16.00 -0.51
N GLY A 736 15.09 -16.44 -0.26
CA GLY A 736 16.13 -15.63 0.39
C GLY A 736 16.61 -14.48 -0.50
N ILE A 737 17.31 -13.51 0.08
CA ILE A 737 17.85 -12.35 -0.63
C ILE A 737 18.79 -12.78 -1.77
N PHE A 738 19.59 -13.83 -1.55
CA PHE A 738 20.53 -14.38 -2.54
C PHE A 738 19.89 -15.27 -3.61
N ALA A 739 18.56 -15.43 -3.61
CA ALA A 739 17.89 -16.22 -4.63
C ALA A 739 18.16 -15.67 -6.05
N GLY A 740 18.11 -16.56 -7.04
CA GLY A 740 18.36 -16.19 -8.43
C GLY A 740 19.84 -15.97 -8.78
N GLY A 741 20.78 -16.48 -7.97
CA GLY A 741 22.21 -16.45 -8.26
C GLY A 741 22.96 -15.19 -7.83
N MET A 742 22.32 -14.29 -7.05
CA MET A 742 22.91 -13.02 -6.61
C MET A 742 24.22 -13.23 -5.82
N GLY A 743 24.33 -14.31 -5.03
CA GLY A 743 25.56 -14.59 -4.29
C GLY A 743 26.77 -14.85 -5.22
N VAL A 744 26.56 -15.56 -6.31
CA VAL A 744 27.60 -15.77 -7.35
C VAL A 744 27.94 -14.45 -8.04
N ASP A 745 26.91 -13.61 -8.27
CA ASP A 745 27.12 -12.31 -8.90
C ASP A 745 27.97 -11.38 -8.02
N VAL A 746 27.73 -11.33 -6.73
CA VAL A 746 28.54 -10.57 -5.75
C VAL A 746 30.00 -11.03 -5.76
N ILE A 747 30.26 -12.36 -5.76
CA ILE A 747 31.61 -12.90 -5.73
C ILE A 747 32.36 -12.55 -7.03
N TYR A 748 31.79 -12.80 -8.22
CA TYR A 748 32.53 -12.50 -9.45
C TYR A 748 32.73 -11.00 -9.66
N GLN A 749 31.76 -10.15 -9.26
CA GLN A 749 31.87 -8.70 -9.34
C GLN A 749 32.98 -8.20 -8.42
N GLY A 750 33.04 -8.68 -7.19
CA GLY A 750 34.15 -8.40 -6.27
C GLY A 750 35.50 -8.81 -6.82
N LEU A 751 35.60 -10.00 -7.43
CA LEU A 751 36.86 -10.49 -8.06
C LEU A 751 37.26 -9.62 -9.25
N VAL A 752 36.33 -9.16 -10.08
CA VAL A 752 36.64 -8.30 -11.23
C VAL A 752 37.18 -6.96 -10.76
N VAL A 753 36.49 -6.29 -9.81
CA VAL A 753 36.93 -4.99 -9.29
C VAL A 753 38.28 -5.14 -8.58
N SER A 754 38.48 -6.15 -7.73
CA SER A 754 39.77 -6.42 -7.07
C SER A 754 40.92 -6.63 -8.07
N GLY A 755 40.62 -7.36 -9.15
CA GLY A 755 41.62 -7.57 -10.22
C GLY A 755 42.02 -6.26 -10.91
N LEU A 756 41.08 -5.36 -11.17
CA LEU A 756 41.34 -4.05 -11.72
C LEU A 756 42.13 -3.15 -10.75
N VAL A 757 41.79 -3.18 -9.47
CA VAL A 757 42.49 -2.42 -8.42
C VAL A 757 43.92 -2.88 -8.22
N LEU A 758 44.17 -4.19 -8.17
CA LEU A 758 45.53 -4.76 -8.10
C LEU A 758 46.32 -4.41 -9.35
N LEU A 759 45.70 -4.50 -10.55
CA LEU A 759 46.36 -4.07 -11.80
C LEU A 759 46.77 -2.61 -11.73
N SER A 760 45.90 -1.73 -11.24
CA SER A 760 46.16 -0.30 -11.10
C SER A 760 47.30 -0.03 -10.10
N TYR A 761 47.35 -0.75 -8.99
CA TYR A 761 48.43 -0.65 -8.03
C TYR A 761 49.78 -0.96 -8.69
N PHE A 762 49.89 -2.07 -9.44
CA PHE A 762 51.12 -2.44 -10.15
C PHE A 762 51.50 -1.46 -11.26
N VAL A 763 50.50 -0.91 -11.98
CA VAL A 763 50.77 0.13 -12.98
C VAL A 763 51.29 1.40 -12.31
N GLY A 764 50.73 1.82 -11.16
CA GLY A 764 51.23 2.95 -10.39
C GLY A 764 52.65 2.74 -9.90
N HIS A 765 52.95 1.55 -9.33
CA HIS A 765 54.27 1.20 -8.92
C HIS A 765 55.29 1.21 -10.09
N PHE A 766 54.89 0.68 -11.26
CA PHE A 766 55.73 0.71 -12.46
C PHE A 766 55.95 2.15 -12.96
N MET A 767 54.93 2.99 -12.91
CA MET A 767 55.05 4.41 -13.37
C MET A 767 55.98 5.22 -12.42
N GLU A 768 56.01 4.87 -11.12
CA GLU A 768 56.86 5.48 -10.10
C GLU A 768 58.33 5.01 -10.22
N THR A 769 58.57 3.71 -10.29
CA THR A 769 59.87 3.08 -10.13
C THR A 769 60.47 2.57 -11.42
N GLY A 770 59.69 2.37 -12.50
CA GLY A 770 60.09 1.73 -13.75
C GLY A 770 60.28 0.20 -13.64
N THR A 771 59.89 -0.40 -12.54
CA THR A 771 60.05 -1.84 -12.28
C THR A 771 58.74 -2.48 -11.82
N TRP A 772 58.58 -3.77 -12.17
CA TRP A 772 57.45 -4.57 -11.68
C TRP A 772 57.89 -5.35 -10.43
N MET A 773 57.76 -4.77 -9.25
CA MET A 773 58.09 -5.41 -7.98
C MET A 773 56.89 -5.43 -7.03
N LEU A 774 56.91 -6.39 -6.09
CA LEU A 774 55.91 -6.54 -5.04
C LEU A 774 56.40 -5.84 -3.76
N THR A 775 56.39 -4.52 -3.76
CA THR A 775 56.81 -3.69 -2.61
C THR A 775 55.79 -2.55 -2.41
N ASP A 776 55.80 -1.93 -1.26
CA ASP A 776 54.98 -0.76 -0.98
C ASP A 776 55.30 0.37 -1.95
N SER A 777 54.25 1.05 -2.46
CA SER A 777 54.33 2.14 -3.42
C SER A 777 53.26 3.19 -3.11
N ALA A 778 53.71 4.41 -2.90
CA ALA A 778 52.75 5.51 -2.61
C ALA A 778 51.91 5.89 -3.82
N HIS A 779 52.48 5.90 -5.03
CA HIS A 779 51.74 6.06 -6.26
C HIS A 779 50.80 4.88 -6.53
N GLY A 780 51.27 3.63 -6.24
CA GLY A 780 50.44 2.45 -6.32
C GLY A 780 49.20 2.52 -5.42
N THR A 781 49.35 2.91 -4.17
CA THR A 781 48.24 3.09 -3.22
C THR A 781 47.25 4.15 -3.67
N THR A 782 47.73 5.33 -4.10
CA THR A 782 46.87 6.41 -4.60
C THR A 782 46.09 5.99 -5.86
N MET A 783 46.76 5.34 -6.82
CA MET A 783 46.13 4.80 -8.02
C MET A 783 45.11 3.69 -7.73
N ALA A 784 45.41 2.81 -6.77
CA ALA A 784 44.49 1.74 -6.34
C ALA A 784 43.21 2.35 -5.74
N PHE A 785 43.34 3.35 -4.87
CA PHE A 785 42.19 4.07 -4.30
C PHE A 785 41.35 4.75 -5.39
N LEU A 786 41.97 5.48 -6.30
CA LEU A 786 41.28 6.11 -7.43
C LEU A 786 40.56 5.07 -8.30
N THR A 787 41.22 3.97 -8.63
CA THR A 787 40.64 2.92 -9.47
C THR A 787 39.47 2.23 -8.75
N MET A 788 39.59 1.94 -7.46
CA MET A 788 38.50 1.33 -6.70
C MET A 788 37.29 2.25 -6.67
N SER A 789 37.47 3.50 -6.25
CA SER A 789 36.41 4.51 -6.24
C SER A 789 35.75 4.67 -7.63
N MET A 790 36.55 4.73 -8.70
CA MET A 790 36.00 4.87 -10.06
C MET A 790 35.31 3.60 -10.54
N ALA A 791 35.87 2.43 -10.26
CA ALA A 791 35.27 1.15 -10.64
C ALA A 791 33.91 0.97 -9.98
N GLU A 792 33.73 1.36 -8.72
CA GLU A 792 32.45 1.28 -8.00
C GLU A 792 31.46 2.29 -8.55
N ILE A 793 31.83 3.54 -8.79
CA ILE A 793 31.01 4.53 -9.47
C ILE A 793 30.53 3.98 -10.83
N PHE A 794 31.43 3.42 -11.64
CA PHE A 794 31.06 2.84 -12.95
C PHE A 794 30.24 1.56 -12.80
N HIS A 795 30.52 0.73 -11.79
CA HIS A 795 29.77 -0.49 -11.52
C HIS A 795 28.31 -0.18 -11.10
N SER A 796 28.06 0.95 -10.44
CA SER A 796 26.70 1.37 -10.11
C SER A 796 25.81 1.51 -11.37
N PHE A 797 26.37 1.93 -12.51
CA PHE A 797 25.66 1.91 -13.78
C PHE A 797 25.32 0.49 -14.27
N ASN A 798 26.24 -0.47 -14.05
CA ASN A 798 25.94 -1.86 -14.36
C ASN A 798 24.77 -2.39 -13.52
N MET A 799 24.63 -1.92 -12.29
CA MET A 799 23.58 -2.35 -11.37
C MET A 799 22.19 -1.76 -11.67
N ARG A 800 22.04 -0.88 -12.64
CA ARG A 800 20.72 -0.39 -13.10
C ARG A 800 19.82 -1.52 -13.59
N SER A 801 20.39 -2.60 -14.11
CA SER A 801 19.69 -3.86 -14.34
C SER A 801 20.55 -5.04 -13.91
N GLN A 802 19.97 -5.99 -13.18
CA GLN A 802 20.72 -7.17 -12.70
C GLN A 802 21.09 -8.13 -13.84
N ARG A 803 20.21 -8.30 -14.83
CA ARG A 803 20.36 -9.28 -15.94
C ARG A 803 20.32 -8.63 -17.31
N GLY A 804 19.61 -7.50 -17.46
CA GLY A 804 19.52 -6.75 -18.72
C GLY A 804 20.81 -6.00 -19.02
N SER A 805 20.98 -5.58 -20.29
CA SER A 805 22.06 -4.68 -20.66
C SER A 805 21.73 -3.24 -20.30
N ILE A 806 22.70 -2.53 -19.74
CA ILE A 806 22.54 -1.11 -19.43
C ILE A 806 22.30 -0.25 -20.69
N PHE A 807 22.81 -0.70 -21.83
CA PHE A 807 22.64 -0.01 -23.12
C PHE A 807 21.24 -0.20 -23.73
N ALA A 808 20.45 -1.16 -23.23
CA ALA A 808 19.08 -1.43 -23.67
C ALA A 808 18.00 -0.76 -22.79
N LEU A 809 18.39 -0.08 -21.71
CA LEU A 809 17.44 0.59 -20.82
C LEU A 809 16.88 1.85 -21.47
N PRO A 810 15.53 2.00 -21.53
CA PRO A 810 14.89 3.11 -22.22
C PRO A 810 14.94 4.45 -21.46
N SER A 811 15.34 4.45 -20.19
CA SER A 811 15.33 5.63 -19.32
C SER A 811 16.70 5.93 -18.73
N SER A 812 17.01 7.20 -18.51
CA SER A 812 18.15 7.64 -17.73
C SER A 812 17.76 7.80 -16.25
N ASN A 813 18.67 7.45 -15.34
CA ASN A 813 18.56 7.77 -13.91
C ASN A 813 19.40 9.01 -13.61
N MET A 814 18.73 10.17 -13.55
CA MET A 814 19.39 11.45 -13.29
C MET A 814 20.00 11.51 -11.89
N ALA A 815 19.35 10.88 -10.91
CA ALA A 815 19.89 10.81 -9.55
C ALA A 815 21.23 10.07 -9.52
N LEU A 816 21.36 8.98 -10.26
CA LEU A 816 22.59 8.22 -10.39
C LEU A 816 23.69 9.02 -11.11
N LEU A 817 23.34 9.73 -12.18
CA LEU A 817 24.30 10.60 -12.88
C LEU A 817 24.83 11.72 -11.98
N ILE A 818 23.95 12.38 -11.23
CA ILE A 818 24.35 13.43 -10.28
C ILE A 818 25.20 12.84 -9.15
N SER A 819 24.78 11.72 -8.58
CA SER A 819 25.52 10.99 -7.55
C SER A 819 26.94 10.61 -8.04
N ALA A 820 27.03 10.00 -9.21
CA ALA A 820 28.30 9.63 -9.83
C ALA A 820 29.23 10.84 -10.06
N ALA A 821 28.70 11.93 -10.61
CA ALA A 821 29.46 13.15 -10.83
C ALA A 821 29.92 13.80 -9.51
N ALA A 822 29.06 13.80 -8.49
CA ALA A 822 29.40 14.32 -7.16
C ALA A 822 30.48 13.48 -6.47
N SER A 823 30.36 12.13 -6.51
CA SER A 823 31.35 11.21 -5.95
C SER A 823 32.68 11.31 -6.69
N LEU A 824 32.67 11.42 -8.03
CA LEU A 824 33.88 11.65 -8.83
C LEU A 824 34.58 12.95 -8.45
N ALA A 825 33.82 14.04 -8.36
CA ALA A 825 34.37 15.36 -7.98
C ALA A 825 34.93 15.33 -6.54
N ALA A 826 34.22 14.73 -5.60
CA ALA A 826 34.66 14.63 -4.21
C ALA A 826 35.94 13.80 -4.09
N THR A 827 36.04 12.66 -4.76
CA THR A 827 37.23 11.80 -4.79
C THR A 827 38.41 12.50 -5.43
N THR A 828 38.18 13.26 -6.54
CA THR A 828 39.22 14.08 -7.16
C THR A 828 39.74 15.15 -6.20
N VAL A 829 38.85 15.84 -5.50
CA VAL A 829 39.24 16.91 -4.53
C VAL A 829 40.12 16.32 -3.41
N VAL A 830 39.79 15.15 -2.90
CA VAL A 830 40.57 14.50 -1.83
C VAL A 830 41.97 14.13 -2.31
N CYS A 831 42.10 13.67 -3.55
CA CYS A 831 43.45 13.30 -4.10
C CYS A 831 44.28 14.49 -4.52
N GLU A 832 43.68 15.63 -4.99
CA GLU A 832 44.39 16.72 -5.61
C GLU A 832 44.63 17.93 -4.66
N VAL A 833 43.80 18.09 -3.61
CA VAL A 833 44.02 19.20 -2.66
C VAL A 833 45.08 18.81 -1.65
N PRO A 834 46.25 19.52 -1.60
CA PRO A 834 47.40 19.05 -0.83
C PRO A 834 47.13 18.80 0.66
N ALA A 835 46.28 19.61 1.29
CA ALA A 835 45.94 19.41 2.70
C ALA A 835 45.10 18.14 2.94
N LEU A 836 44.20 17.79 2.01
CA LEU A 836 43.41 16.60 2.07
C LEU A 836 44.21 15.35 1.65
N ALA A 837 44.97 15.47 0.58
CA ALA A 837 45.84 14.40 0.10
C ALA A 837 46.83 13.95 1.19
N ALA A 838 47.44 14.92 1.89
CA ALA A 838 48.34 14.63 3.03
C ALA A 838 47.57 13.98 4.21
N ALA A 839 46.33 14.38 4.46
CA ALA A 839 45.50 13.79 5.52
C ALA A 839 45.11 12.31 5.23
N PHE A 840 44.97 11.95 3.95
CA PHE A 840 44.72 10.59 3.50
C PHE A 840 45.96 9.81 3.10
N ASP A 841 47.17 10.32 3.37
CA ASP A 841 48.43 9.75 2.99
C ASP A 841 48.59 9.47 1.48
N PHE A 842 47.98 10.37 0.65
CA PHE A 842 48.07 10.29 -0.80
C PHE A 842 49.28 11.08 -1.33
N THR A 843 49.90 10.53 -2.34
CA THR A 843 50.90 11.26 -3.14
C THR A 843 50.26 11.88 -4.37
N GLY A 844 50.77 13.05 -4.77
CA GLY A 844 50.32 13.70 -5.99
C GLY A 844 50.60 12.82 -7.21
N VAL A 845 49.54 12.46 -7.97
CA VAL A 845 49.64 11.66 -9.17
C VAL A 845 49.61 12.55 -10.43
N SER A 846 50.38 12.15 -11.44
CA SER A 846 50.37 12.84 -12.72
C SER A 846 49.04 12.64 -13.47
N PHE A 847 48.69 13.55 -14.37
CA PHE A 847 47.50 13.40 -15.24
C PHE A 847 47.46 12.03 -15.99
N ARG A 848 48.65 11.48 -16.33
CA ARG A 848 48.70 10.14 -16.99
C ARG A 848 48.29 9.02 -16.04
N GLU A 849 48.75 9.07 -14.80
CA GLU A 849 48.40 8.09 -13.76
C GLU A 849 46.94 8.20 -13.41
N TYR A 850 46.42 9.42 -13.26
CA TYR A 850 45.00 9.68 -13.02
C TYR A 850 44.12 9.13 -14.16
N ALA A 851 44.46 9.45 -15.41
CA ALA A 851 43.76 8.93 -16.58
C ALA A 851 43.84 7.39 -16.70
N ALA A 852 44.98 6.79 -16.36
CA ALA A 852 45.17 5.34 -16.35
C ALA A 852 44.25 4.70 -15.29
N ALA A 853 44.18 5.25 -14.08
CA ALA A 853 43.32 4.76 -13.01
C ALA A 853 41.83 4.79 -13.41
N ILE A 854 41.36 5.89 -13.99
CA ILE A 854 39.96 6.00 -14.49
C ILE A 854 39.70 4.98 -15.60
N LEU A 855 40.60 4.84 -16.58
CA LEU A 855 40.45 3.90 -17.68
C LEU A 855 40.39 2.44 -17.20
N ILE A 856 41.27 2.08 -16.27
CA ILE A 856 41.29 0.74 -15.65
C ILE A 856 39.94 0.51 -14.94
N GLY A 857 39.49 1.44 -14.11
CA GLY A 857 38.20 1.37 -13.42
C GLY A 857 37.01 1.22 -14.38
N ALA A 858 37.02 1.94 -15.50
CA ALA A 858 35.97 1.89 -16.51
C ALA A 858 35.82 0.52 -17.19
N PHE A 859 36.86 -0.34 -17.18
CA PHE A 859 36.77 -1.70 -17.72
C PHE A 859 35.78 -2.60 -16.99
N VAL A 860 35.35 -2.23 -15.77
CA VAL A 860 34.27 -2.96 -15.07
C VAL A 860 32.98 -2.99 -15.88
N ILE A 861 32.67 -1.93 -16.67
CA ILE A 861 31.45 -1.89 -17.49
C ILE A 861 31.45 -3.00 -18.54
N PRO A 862 32.40 -3.05 -19.50
CA PRO A 862 32.36 -4.08 -20.53
C PRO A 862 32.55 -5.50 -19.99
N ILE A 863 33.32 -5.70 -18.92
CA ILE A 863 33.51 -7.04 -18.33
C ILE A 863 32.17 -7.55 -17.76
N VAL A 864 31.49 -6.76 -16.95
CA VAL A 864 30.21 -7.16 -16.35
C VAL A 864 29.13 -7.32 -17.44
N GLU A 865 29.10 -6.48 -18.47
CA GLU A 865 28.14 -6.63 -19.58
C GLU A 865 28.38 -7.91 -20.39
N LEU A 866 29.63 -8.33 -20.58
CA LEU A 866 29.96 -9.62 -21.23
C LEU A 866 29.48 -10.81 -20.38
N VAL A 867 29.65 -10.75 -19.04
CA VAL A 867 29.15 -11.80 -18.14
C VAL A 867 27.61 -11.86 -18.19
N LYS A 868 26.93 -10.72 -18.12
CA LYS A 868 25.47 -10.66 -18.26
C LYS A 868 25.00 -11.19 -19.62
N ALA A 869 25.73 -10.90 -20.70
CA ALA A 869 25.41 -11.44 -22.02
C ALA A 869 25.51 -12.97 -22.04
N ALA A 870 26.57 -13.54 -21.46
CA ALA A 870 26.73 -14.97 -21.32
C ALA A 870 25.61 -15.61 -20.47
N GLN A 871 25.24 -14.98 -19.34
CA GLN A 871 24.13 -15.41 -18.49
C GLN A 871 22.79 -15.41 -19.23
N ARG A 872 22.51 -14.38 -20.06
CA ARG A 872 21.29 -14.31 -20.89
C ARG A 872 21.27 -15.42 -21.94
N LEU A 873 22.39 -15.71 -22.58
CA LEU A 873 22.50 -16.81 -23.55
C LEU A 873 22.25 -18.18 -22.90
N ALA A 874 22.86 -18.43 -21.74
CA ALA A 874 22.66 -19.66 -20.98
C ALA A 874 21.20 -19.84 -20.52
N ALA A 875 20.54 -18.75 -20.11
CA ALA A 875 19.14 -18.78 -19.71
C ALA A 875 18.19 -19.11 -20.90
N ARG A 876 18.50 -18.58 -22.10
CA ARG A 876 17.72 -18.88 -23.32
C ARG A 876 17.87 -20.33 -23.75
N SER A 877 19.09 -20.91 -23.67
CA SER A 877 19.33 -22.31 -24.00
C SER A 877 18.54 -23.26 -23.10
N ARG A 878 18.51 -22.99 -21.79
CA ARG A 878 17.71 -23.79 -20.84
C ARG A 878 16.20 -23.68 -21.08
N ALA A 879 15.71 -22.51 -21.46
CA ALA A 879 14.29 -22.32 -21.77
C ALA A 879 13.87 -23.08 -23.03
N SER A 880 14.70 -23.15 -24.04
CA SER A 880 14.44 -23.94 -25.25
C SER A 880 14.48 -25.45 -25.02
N GLU A 881 15.30 -25.93 -24.08
CA GLU A 881 15.32 -27.35 -23.67
C GLU A 881 14.05 -27.78 -22.93
N THR A 882 13.47 -26.88 -22.11
CA THR A 882 12.23 -27.17 -21.36
C THR A 882 10.94 -27.03 -22.21
N GLU A 883 10.99 -26.41 -23.40
CA GLU A 883 9.87 -26.39 -24.35
C GLU A 883 9.87 -27.60 -25.29
N THR A 884 10.96 -28.36 -25.33
CA THR A 884 11.11 -29.57 -26.20
C THR A 884 10.89 -30.89 -25.45
N ASP A 885 10.87 -30.88 -24.12
CA ASP A 885 10.44 -31.98 -23.24
C ASP A 885 8.97 -31.78 -22.78
#